data_b4b796c493494d63b53dd52a0fe3c70e
#
_entry.id   b4b796c493494d63b53dd52a0fe3c70e
#
_cell.length_a   1.000
_cell.length_b   1.000
_cell.length_c   1.000
_cell.angle_alpha   90.00
_cell.angle_beta   90.00
_cell.angle_gamma   90.00
#
_symmetry.space_group_name_H-M   'P 1'
#
loop_
_entity.id
_entity.type
_entity.pdbx_description
1 polymer ?
#
loop_
_entity_poly.entity_id
_entity_poly.type
_entity_poly.pdbx_seq_one_letter_code
_entity_poly.pdbx_strand_id
1 'polypeptide(L)'
;MRTFVDPQLTTDELSHALTMAGLEVESLSKAAPPTSKIVVGRVLEVVKHPDADKLNVCQVDAGTGATLNIVCGAPNVAPGIKVPVALVGAELPPAEEGGKPFAIKLSKLRGVESQGMLCSARELKLSEDHSGLLILPEDTPVGQDIRDTLNLDDTIFEIKLTPNKADCLSVFGIARETAAITGAPLTPIDIKPAHVELDETLPVRIAAPDLCGRFSGRVIRGVNARAKTPQWMVERLERAGQRSVSALVDISNYVMFELGRPSHVFDLDKIHGGIEVRWGKRGESLKLLNGNTVELDETVGVIADDRQVESLAGIMGGDSTAVTLDTTNIYLEAAFWWPDSIRGRARKYNFSTDAAHRFERGVDYATTVEHVERITQLILEICGGKAGPVDDQAVNLPQRAPVKMRVSRANRIIGVKIDADEIANIFTRLGLPFERDDDAFLVTPPSHRFDIEIEEDLIEEVARIYGFEKIPARPPVATSEMRATNETQRSIHDIRHALAARDYAETVNFSFVDAEWEHDFAGNDNPIRLLNPIASQLSVMRTTLFGSLISVLRHNLNRRADRVRVFEAGRVFLTDPSAKAGELTVEGYSQPKRVGALAYGPALDEQWGVATRAVDFFDVKGDLEALLAPAVARFVKAEHPALHPGRSARIEIDGCAVGWIGELHPRLMQKYELPHAPVMFEIDTEALMARALPAPTDVSKFPPVRRDIAVVVDQAVEVQALFDEMKKALAEDACRFVQKVVLFDEFRAKSNTSGGLAAHEKSLAFRVTLQDAAGTLQDEVVDQAIHTLVERMARVGARLRG
;
A
#
# COMPACT_ATOMS: atom_id res chain seq x y z
N MET A 1 -27.10 7.83 -10.40
CA MET A 1 -26.78 7.02 -11.59
C MET A 1 -28.05 6.58 -12.33
N ARG A 2 -29.09 6.03 -11.67
CA ARG A 2 -30.32 5.53 -12.31
C ARG A 2 -31.14 6.56 -13.12
N THR A 3 -30.88 7.85 -12.94
CA THR A 3 -31.43 8.92 -13.81
C THR A 3 -30.83 8.89 -15.23
N PHE A 4 -29.65 8.31 -15.42
CA PHE A 4 -28.97 8.20 -16.72
C PHE A 4 -29.05 6.81 -17.33
N VAL A 5 -28.95 5.79 -16.51
CA VAL A 5 -29.03 4.37 -16.91
C VAL A 5 -29.69 3.58 -15.81
N ASP A 6 -30.66 2.76 -16.16
CA ASP A 6 -31.37 1.89 -15.21
C ASP A 6 -31.28 0.41 -15.64
N PRO A 7 -30.15 -0.24 -15.35
CA PRO A 7 -29.99 -1.67 -15.61
C PRO A 7 -30.90 -2.47 -14.69
N GLN A 8 -31.49 -3.54 -15.23
CA GLN A 8 -32.34 -4.47 -14.47
C GLN A 8 -31.47 -5.44 -13.66
N LEU A 9 -30.64 -4.90 -12.78
CA LEU A 9 -29.73 -5.60 -11.89
C LEU A 9 -29.97 -5.19 -10.44
N THR A 10 -29.78 -6.12 -9.53
CA THR A 10 -29.67 -5.83 -8.10
C THR A 10 -28.39 -5.02 -7.81
N THR A 11 -28.33 -4.43 -6.62
CA THR A 11 -27.13 -3.68 -6.20
C THR A 11 -25.85 -4.54 -6.22
N ASP A 12 -25.96 -5.79 -5.75
CA ASP A 12 -24.81 -6.71 -5.69
C ASP A 12 -24.36 -7.17 -7.09
N GLU A 13 -25.33 -7.48 -7.97
CA GLU A 13 -25.04 -7.82 -9.37
C GLU A 13 -24.39 -6.64 -10.11
N LEU A 14 -24.85 -5.40 -9.87
CA LEU A 14 -24.26 -4.21 -10.46
C LEU A 14 -22.84 -3.97 -9.92
N SER A 15 -22.61 -4.12 -8.61
CA SER A 15 -21.29 -4.01 -8.00
C SER A 15 -20.31 -5.03 -8.59
N HIS A 16 -20.76 -6.27 -8.75
CA HIS A 16 -19.97 -7.32 -9.38
C HIS A 16 -19.65 -7.00 -10.85
N ALA A 17 -20.65 -6.57 -11.62
CA ALA A 17 -20.48 -6.24 -13.04
C ALA A 17 -19.49 -5.08 -13.27
N LEU A 18 -19.57 -4.02 -12.44
CA LEU A 18 -18.65 -2.90 -12.49
C LEU A 18 -17.22 -3.35 -12.16
N THR A 19 -17.04 -4.09 -11.06
CA THR A 19 -15.73 -4.60 -10.63
C THR A 19 -15.11 -5.50 -11.72
N MET A 20 -15.88 -6.42 -12.28
CA MET A 20 -15.41 -7.32 -13.32
C MET A 20 -15.13 -6.64 -14.67
N ALA A 21 -15.61 -5.42 -14.86
CA ALA A 21 -15.29 -4.59 -16.02
C ALA A 21 -14.16 -3.57 -15.75
N GLY A 22 -13.45 -3.67 -14.62
CA GLY A 22 -12.30 -2.84 -14.28
C GLY A 22 -12.61 -1.59 -13.46
N LEU A 23 -13.85 -1.45 -12.97
CA LEU A 23 -14.29 -0.36 -12.08
C LEU A 23 -14.47 -0.93 -10.67
N GLU A 24 -13.37 -1.12 -9.95
CA GLU A 24 -13.34 -1.80 -8.65
C GLU A 24 -14.23 -1.10 -7.62
N VAL A 25 -15.29 -1.79 -7.18
CA VAL A 25 -16.13 -1.32 -6.06
C VAL A 25 -15.46 -1.73 -4.76
N GLU A 26 -14.86 -0.79 -4.04
CA GLU A 26 -14.17 -1.03 -2.77
C GLU A 26 -15.15 -1.20 -1.61
N SER A 27 -16.22 -0.42 -1.61
CA SER A 27 -17.23 -0.49 -0.57
C SER A 27 -18.65 -0.18 -1.06
N LEU A 28 -19.63 -0.74 -0.35
CA LEU A 28 -21.05 -0.44 -0.49
C LEU A 28 -21.58 0.03 0.86
N SER A 29 -22.20 1.19 0.88
CA SER A 29 -22.84 1.72 2.08
C SER A 29 -24.27 2.15 1.81
N LYS A 30 -25.16 2.00 2.79
CA LYS A 30 -26.51 2.52 2.70
C LYS A 30 -26.53 4.02 2.96
N ALA A 31 -27.35 4.76 2.23
CA ALA A 31 -27.51 6.22 2.42
C ALA A 31 -28.00 6.57 3.83
N ALA A 32 -28.76 5.67 4.45
CA ALA A 32 -29.18 5.78 5.85
C ALA A 32 -29.30 4.38 6.49
N PRO A 33 -29.07 4.27 7.81
CA PRO A 33 -29.32 3.03 8.51
C PRO A 33 -30.81 2.64 8.48
N PRO A 34 -31.17 1.36 8.70
CA PRO A 34 -32.55 0.92 8.73
C PRO A 34 -33.31 1.60 9.88
N THR A 35 -34.47 2.12 9.56
CA THR A 35 -35.44 2.70 10.49
C THR A 35 -36.83 2.21 10.15
N SER A 36 -37.76 2.26 11.09
CA SER A 36 -39.14 1.87 10.83
C SER A 36 -40.13 2.78 11.56
N LYS A 37 -41.34 2.97 10.98
CA LYS A 37 -42.41 3.77 11.56
C LYS A 37 -42.04 5.20 11.91
N ILE A 38 -41.23 5.81 11.08
CA ILE A 38 -40.90 7.24 11.17
C ILE A 38 -41.59 7.94 10.00
N VAL A 39 -42.49 8.84 10.30
CA VAL A 39 -43.33 9.52 9.29
C VAL A 39 -43.18 11.03 9.35
N VAL A 40 -43.58 11.72 8.30
CA VAL A 40 -43.68 13.16 8.29
C VAL A 40 -44.86 13.60 9.19
N GLY A 41 -44.59 14.43 10.19
CA GLY A 41 -45.63 15.01 11.00
C GLY A 41 -45.58 16.54 10.99
N ARG A 42 -46.77 17.15 11.13
CA ARG A 42 -46.94 18.60 11.25
C ARG A 42 -47.18 18.97 12.70
N VAL A 43 -46.39 19.86 13.24
CA VAL A 43 -46.59 20.41 14.59
C VAL A 43 -47.76 21.40 14.51
N LEU A 44 -48.86 21.12 15.17
CA LEU A 44 -50.07 21.98 15.18
C LEU A 44 -50.01 23.04 16.26
N GLU A 45 -49.57 22.62 17.47
CA GLU A 45 -49.53 23.50 18.66
C GLU A 45 -48.30 23.18 19.50
N VAL A 46 -47.72 24.18 20.14
CA VAL A 46 -46.58 24.06 21.06
C VAL A 46 -46.91 24.78 22.33
N VAL A 47 -46.94 24.09 23.46
CA VAL A 47 -47.19 24.67 24.80
C VAL A 47 -46.02 24.30 25.71
N LYS A 48 -45.65 25.21 26.64
CA LYS A 48 -44.65 24.95 27.66
C LYS A 48 -45.03 23.76 28.53
N HIS A 49 -44.05 22.91 28.85
CA HIS A 49 -44.26 21.80 29.77
C HIS A 49 -44.52 22.34 31.19
N PRO A 50 -45.55 21.82 31.92
CA PRO A 50 -45.91 22.35 33.24
C PRO A 50 -44.81 22.23 34.29
N ASP A 51 -43.97 21.19 34.23
CA ASP A 51 -42.95 20.90 35.26
C ASP A 51 -41.52 20.86 34.70
N ALA A 52 -41.24 21.48 33.54
CA ALA A 52 -39.91 21.49 32.93
C ALA A 52 -39.67 22.68 31.98
N ASP A 53 -38.83 23.61 32.38
CA ASP A 53 -38.53 24.87 31.65
C ASP A 53 -37.94 24.65 30.26
N LYS A 54 -37.23 23.55 30.04
CA LYS A 54 -36.55 23.22 28.75
C LYS A 54 -37.37 22.33 27.85
N LEU A 55 -38.56 21.91 28.24
CA LEU A 55 -39.43 21.04 27.49
C LEU A 55 -40.68 21.77 26.99
N ASN A 56 -41.19 21.35 25.86
CA ASN A 56 -42.46 21.75 25.30
C ASN A 56 -43.36 20.51 25.09
N VAL A 57 -44.64 20.68 25.16
CA VAL A 57 -45.66 19.70 24.81
C VAL A 57 -46.22 20.09 23.46
N CYS A 58 -46.10 19.24 22.47
CA CYS A 58 -46.49 19.47 21.10
C CYS A 58 -47.71 18.64 20.72
N GLN A 59 -48.67 19.23 20.07
CA GLN A 59 -49.73 18.53 19.36
C GLN A 59 -49.31 18.32 17.92
N VAL A 60 -49.23 17.07 17.47
CA VAL A 60 -48.65 16.70 16.18
C VAL A 60 -49.60 15.87 15.37
N ASP A 61 -49.90 16.31 14.15
CA ASP A 61 -50.54 15.49 13.12
C ASP A 61 -49.50 14.66 12.39
N ALA A 62 -49.52 13.35 12.54
CA ALA A 62 -48.62 12.41 11.89
C ALA A 62 -49.33 11.55 10.84
N GLY A 63 -50.52 11.94 10.36
CA GLY A 63 -51.30 11.19 9.39
C GLY A 63 -51.94 9.92 9.92
N THR A 64 -51.99 9.72 11.26
CA THR A 64 -52.54 8.52 11.91
C THR A 64 -54.02 8.58 12.15
N GLY A 65 -54.69 9.70 11.77
CA GLY A 65 -56.09 9.96 12.01
C GLY A 65 -56.40 10.52 13.42
N ALA A 66 -55.42 10.61 14.31
CA ALA A 66 -55.51 11.26 15.62
C ALA A 66 -54.29 12.17 15.86
N THR A 67 -54.50 13.28 16.58
CA THR A 67 -53.42 14.14 17.00
C THR A 67 -52.61 13.47 18.12
N LEU A 68 -51.30 13.45 18.00
CA LEU A 68 -50.37 12.85 18.95
C LEU A 68 -49.87 13.91 19.93
N ASN A 69 -49.85 13.58 21.21
CA ASN A 69 -49.22 14.39 22.24
C ASN A 69 -47.73 13.99 22.40
N ILE A 70 -46.78 14.89 22.08
CA ILE A 70 -45.35 14.58 22.06
C ILE A 70 -44.59 15.62 22.87
N VAL A 71 -43.76 15.18 23.82
CA VAL A 71 -42.88 16.05 24.58
C VAL A 71 -41.56 16.22 23.85
N CYS A 72 -41.15 17.47 23.57
CA CYS A 72 -39.96 17.82 22.81
C CYS A 72 -39.10 18.86 23.54
N GLY A 73 -37.80 18.64 23.54
CA GLY A 73 -36.81 19.58 24.09
C GLY A 73 -36.03 20.36 23.06
N ALA A 74 -36.34 20.24 21.79
CA ALA A 74 -35.59 20.92 20.73
C ALA A 74 -35.87 22.44 20.72
N PRO A 75 -34.84 23.30 20.56
CA PRO A 75 -34.99 24.75 20.62
C PRO A 75 -35.76 25.35 19.44
N ASN A 76 -35.78 24.66 18.28
CA ASN A 76 -36.40 25.14 17.05
C ASN A 76 -37.82 24.61 16.81
N VAL A 77 -38.43 23.97 17.83
CA VAL A 77 -39.81 23.49 17.70
C VAL A 77 -40.77 24.70 17.67
N ALA A 78 -41.67 24.72 16.66
CA ALA A 78 -42.64 25.78 16.45
C ALA A 78 -43.92 25.24 15.80
N PRO A 79 -45.07 25.90 16.00
CA PRO A 79 -46.28 25.55 15.27
C PRO A 79 -46.11 25.75 13.76
N GLY A 80 -46.69 24.80 12.97
CA GLY A 80 -46.70 24.86 11.51
C GLY A 80 -45.53 24.08 10.84
N ILE A 81 -44.41 23.86 11.52
CA ILE A 81 -43.28 23.10 10.93
C ILE A 81 -43.64 21.65 10.68
N LYS A 82 -43.00 21.09 9.62
CA LYS A 82 -43.02 19.65 9.35
C LYS A 82 -41.69 19.04 9.76
N VAL A 83 -41.76 17.87 10.43
CA VAL A 83 -40.57 17.20 11.02
C VAL A 83 -40.75 15.69 10.96
N PRO A 84 -39.70 14.88 11.00
CA PRO A 84 -39.81 13.45 11.19
C PRO A 84 -40.34 13.12 12.59
N VAL A 85 -41.33 12.22 12.62
CA VAL A 85 -41.97 11.75 13.85
C VAL A 85 -41.81 10.25 13.96
N ALA A 86 -41.05 9.82 14.95
CA ALA A 86 -40.99 8.43 15.33
C ALA A 86 -42.21 8.03 16.15
N LEU A 87 -43.07 7.20 15.59
CA LEU A 87 -44.28 6.71 16.24
C LEU A 87 -43.96 5.68 17.33
N VAL A 88 -44.91 5.37 18.20
CA VAL A 88 -44.76 4.30 19.18
C VAL A 88 -44.54 2.95 18.45
N GLY A 89 -43.45 2.26 18.80
CA GLY A 89 -42.95 1.06 18.14
C GLY A 89 -42.04 1.33 16.96
N ALA A 90 -41.63 2.60 16.74
CA ALA A 90 -40.57 2.93 15.80
C ALA A 90 -39.19 2.46 16.32
N GLU A 91 -38.33 2.09 15.43
CA GLU A 91 -36.92 1.77 15.73
C GLU A 91 -36.02 2.80 15.10
N LEU A 92 -35.26 3.50 15.95
CA LEU A 92 -34.21 4.43 15.58
C LEU A 92 -32.85 3.71 15.55
N PRO A 93 -31.88 4.20 14.77
CA PRO A 93 -30.54 3.64 14.72
C PRO A 93 -29.91 3.59 16.12
N PRO A 94 -29.04 2.61 16.42
CA PRO A 94 -28.35 2.54 17.70
C PRO A 94 -27.43 3.74 17.88
N ALA A 95 -27.24 4.19 19.13
CA ALA A 95 -26.35 5.30 19.45
C ALA A 95 -24.89 4.98 19.11
N GLU A 96 -24.46 3.74 19.39
CA GLU A 96 -23.12 3.23 19.09
C GLU A 96 -23.19 2.15 17.99
N GLU A 97 -22.13 2.06 17.21
CA GLU A 97 -22.02 1.07 16.13
C GLU A 97 -22.07 -0.37 16.69
N GLY A 98 -22.91 -1.21 16.10
CA GLY A 98 -23.15 -2.59 16.59
C GLY A 98 -24.08 -2.70 17.81
N GLY A 99 -24.63 -1.58 18.29
CA GLY A 99 -25.61 -1.54 19.36
C GLY A 99 -26.98 -2.05 18.95
N LYS A 100 -27.93 -2.11 19.91
CA LYS A 100 -29.33 -2.43 19.63
C LYS A 100 -30.09 -1.18 19.17
N PRO A 101 -31.03 -1.28 18.21
CA PRO A 101 -31.91 -0.18 17.84
C PRO A 101 -32.66 0.39 19.06
N PHE A 102 -32.86 1.71 19.04
CA PHE A 102 -33.62 2.39 20.08
C PHE A 102 -35.11 2.39 19.75
N ALA A 103 -35.85 1.57 20.47
CA ALA A 103 -37.31 1.45 20.25
C ALA A 103 -38.07 2.56 20.99
N ILE A 104 -38.92 3.29 20.26
CA ILE A 104 -39.80 4.31 20.82
C ILE A 104 -41.00 3.63 21.49
N LYS A 105 -41.21 3.96 22.77
CA LYS A 105 -42.30 3.45 23.60
C LYS A 105 -43.19 4.58 24.08
N LEU A 106 -44.46 4.29 24.33
CA LEU A 106 -45.30 5.21 25.09
C LEU A 106 -44.62 5.53 26.43
N SER A 107 -44.32 6.74 26.67
CA SER A 107 -43.52 7.18 27.84
C SER A 107 -44.18 8.35 28.54
N LYS A 108 -43.87 8.51 29.85
CA LYS A 108 -44.22 9.72 30.59
C LYS A 108 -42.97 10.48 30.95
N LEU A 109 -42.86 11.71 30.44
CA LEU A 109 -41.78 12.62 30.71
C LEU A 109 -42.25 13.65 31.72
N ARG A 110 -41.71 13.59 32.96
CA ARG A 110 -42.13 14.43 34.09
C ARG A 110 -43.66 14.59 34.23
N GLY A 111 -44.35 13.45 34.17
CA GLY A 111 -45.82 13.37 34.34
C GLY A 111 -46.65 13.55 33.09
N VAL A 112 -46.10 14.10 32.02
CA VAL A 112 -46.80 14.28 30.74
C VAL A 112 -46.55 13.05 29.84
N GLU A 113 -47.59 12.47 29.25
CA GLU A 113 -47.52 11.36 28.32
C GLU A 113 -46.98 11.82 26.95
N SER A 114 -46.00 11.08 26.40
CA SER A 114 -45.49 11.30 25.06
C SER A 114 -45.74 10.07 24.19
N GLN A 115 -46.46 10.30 23.08
CA GLN A 115 -46.94 9.26 22.14
C GLN A 115 -46.02 9.13 20.92
N GLY A 116 -44.76 9.45 21.05
CA GLY A 116 -43.73 9.40 20.00
C GLY A 116 -42.58 10.32 20.30
N MET A 117 -41.74 10.56 19.31
CA MET A 117 -40.56 11.43 19.40
C MET A 117 -40.40 12.21 18.10
N LEU A 118 -40.17 13.54 18.20
CA LEU A 118 -39.74 14.38 17.09
C LEU A 118 -38.23 14.22 16.90
N CYS A 119 -37.78 13.98 15.67
CA CYS A 119 -36.37 13.59 15.40
C CYS A 119 -35.57 14.74 14.79
N SER A 120 -34.31 14.81 15.20
CA SER A 120 -33.24 15.56 14.55
C SER A 120 -32.57 14.73 13.46
N ALA A 121 -31.74 15.35 12.62
CA ALA A 121 -30.94 14.65 11.62
C ALA A 121 -29.95 13.67 12.28
N ARG A 122 -29.39 14.01 13.46
CA ARG A 122 -28.47 13.17 14.21
C ARG A 122 -29.11 11.87 14.72
N GLU A 123 -30.35 11.96 15.23
CA GLU A 123 -31.07 10.77 15.73
C GLU A 123 -31.40 9.80 14.62
N LEU A 124 -31.59 10.29 13.41
CA LEU A 124 -31.76 9.49 12.20
C LEU A 124 -30.43 9.04 11.58
N LYS A 125 -29.28 9.45 12.14
CA LYS A 125 -27.93 9.23 11.59
C LYS A 125 -27.77 9.74 10.13
N LEU A 126 -28.45 10.83 9.81
CA LEU A 126 -28.34 11.50 8.50
C LEU A 126 -27.22 12.56 8.49
N SER A 127 -26.94 13.18 9.63
CA SER A 127 -25.82 14.10 9.82
C SER A 127 -25.45 14.21 11.29
N GLU A 128 -24.33 14.88 11.59
CA GLU A 128 -23.93 15.19 12.99
C GLU A 128 -24.62 16.40 13.58
N ASP A 129 -25.51 17.07 12.82
CA ASP A 129 -26.25 18.23 13.27
C ASP A 129 -27.24 17.85 14.39
N HIS A 130 -27.05 18.45 15.54
CA HIS A 130 -27.91 18.29 16.71
C HIS A 130 -28.45 19.64 17.23
N SER A 131 -28.39 20.67 16.40
CA SER A 131 -28.85 22.03 16.77
C SER A 131 -30.39 22.10 17.00
N GLY A 132 -31.15 21.14 16.48
CA GLY A 132 -32.59 21.05 16.62
C GLY A 132 -33.23 19.93 15.80
N LEU A 133 -34.54 20.03 15.63
CA LEU A 133 -35.29 19.08 14.78
C LEU A 133 -34.93 19.25 13.31
N LEU A 134 -35.00 18.17 12.54
CA LEU A 134 -34.91 18.21 11.09
C LEU A 134 -36.21 18.82 10.53
N ILE A 135 -36.14 20.04 10.03
CA ILE A 135 -37.30 20.73 9.44
C ILE A 135 -37.39 20.33 7.98
N LEU A 136 -38.55 19.78 7.60
CA LEU A 136 -38.84 19.33 6.24
C LEU A 136 -39.52 20.48 5.45
N PRO A 137 -39.47 20.46 4.09
CA PRO A 137 -40.18 21.38 3.25
C PRO A 137 -41.69 21.45 3.55
N GLU A 138 -42.31 22.64 3.36
CA GLU A 138 -43.72 22.87 3.71
C GLU A 138 -44.70 22.03 2.85
N ASP A 139 -44.31 21.71 1.63
CA ASP A 139 -45.10 20.90 0.68
C ASP A 139 -45.06 19.38 0.94
N THR A 140 -44.15 18.92 1.84
CA THR A 140 -44.00 17.47 2.16
C THR A 140 -45.32 16.87 2.69
N PRO A 141 -45.83 15.74 2.15
CA PRO A 141 -47.09 15.15 2.60
C PRO A 141 -46.99 14.58 4.03
N VAL A 142 -47.97 14.97 4.90
CA VAL A 142 -48.04 14.46 6.26
C VAL A 142 -48.43 12.95 6.24
N GLY A 143 -47.83 12.17 7.10
CA GLY A 143 -48.04 10.73 7.20
C GLY A 143 -47.17 9.89 6.23
N GLN A 144 -46.44 10.51 5.29
CA GLN A 144 -45.54 9.79 4.40
C GLN A 144 -44.34 9.26 5.19
N ASP A 145 -43.86 8.06 4.84
CA ASP A 145 -42.65 7.50 5.43
C ASP A 145 -41.43 8.42 5.15
N ILE A 146 -40.61 8.63 6.16
CA ILE A 146 -39.47 9.52 6.03
C ILE A 146 -38.41 8.94 5.07
N ARG A 147 -38.34 7.61 4.94
CA ARG A 147 -37.42 6.97 4.00
C ARG A 147 -37.78 7.28 2.56
N ASP A 148 -39.10 7.26 2.23
CA ASP A 148 -39.58 7.63 0.90
C ASP A 148 -39.40 9.13 0.65
N THR A 149 -39.68 9.96 1.68
CA THR A 149 -39.58 11.41 1.62
C THR A 149 -38.17 11.90 1.31
N LEU A 150 -37.15 11.28 1.94
CA LEU A 150 -35.74 11.68 1.81
C LEU A 150 -34.96 10.72 0.92
N ASN A 151 -35.62 9.82 0.18
CA ASN A 151 -34.97 8.82 -0.69
C ASN A 151 -33.87 8.02 0.02
N LEU A 152 -34.11 7.57 1.26
CA LEU A 152 -33.08 6.94 2.10
C LEU A 152 -32.77 5.50 1.71
N ASP A 153 -33.60 4.85 0.89
CA ASP A 153 -33.38 3.50 0.36
C ASP A 153 -32.46 3.53 -0.87
N ASP A 154 -31.30 4.13 -0.68
CA ASP A 154 -30.26 4.26 -1.69
C ASP A 154 -28.97 3.57 -1.23
N THR A 155 -28.12 3.19 -2.19
CA THR A 155 -26.82 2.58 -1.92
C THR A 155 -25.72 3.41 -2.57
N ILE A 156 -24.72 3.76 -1.79
CA ILE A 156 -23.53 4.50 -2.23
C ILE A 156 -22.46 3.48 -2.59
N PHE A 157 -21.92 3.60 -3.80
CA PHE A 157 -20.79 2.82 -4.31
C PHE A 157 -19.53 3.66 -4.16
N GLU A 158 -18.52 3.15 -3.47
CA GLU A 158 -17.18 3.68 -3.50
C GLU A 158 -16.38 2.94 -4.57
N ILE A 159 -16.01 3.63 -5.65
CA ILE A 159 -15.37 3.04 -6.82
C ILE A 159 -13.95 3.57 -6.92
N LYS A 160 -12.97 2.66 -6.90
CA LYS A 160 -11.57 2.97 -7.15
C LYS A 160 -11.27 2.88 -8.63
N LEU A 161 -10.96 4.01 -9.22
CA LEU A 161 -10.64 4.10 -10.64
C LEU A 161 -9.13 4.05 -10.88
N THR A 162 -8.73 3.30 -11.90
CA THR A 162 -7.36 3.36 -12.43
C THR A 162 -7.15 4.69 -13.19
N PRO A 163 -5.92 5.20 -13.31
CA PRO A 163 -5.66 6.50 -13.95
C PRO A 163 -6.14 6.60 -15.40
N ASN A 164 -6.24 5.51 -16.14
CA ASN A 164 -6.74 5.46 -17.51
C ASN A 164 -8.27 5.64 -17.61
N LYS A 165 -9.00 5.51 -16.52
CA LYS A 165 -10.47 5.68 -16.48
C LYS A 165 -10.90 7.09 -16.04
N ALA A 166 -10.22 8.12 -16.52
CA ALA A 166 -10.52 9.52 -16.23
C ALA A 166 -11.94 9.93 -16.64
N ASP A 167 -12.46 9.37 -17.72
CA ASP A 167 -13.81 9.59 -18.22
C ASP A 167 -14.91 9.07 -17.26
N CYS A 168 -14.55 8.22 -16.31
CA CYS A 168 -15.43 7.70 -15.25
C CYS A 168 -15.42 8.55 -13.97
N LEU A 169 -14.67 9.67 -13.90
CA LEU A 169 -14.64 10.57 -12.74
C LEU A 169 -15.91 11.46 -12.64
N SER A 170 -17.07 10.89 -13.03
CA SER A 170 -18.39 11.52 -12.93
C SER A 170 -19.49 10.44 -12.90
N VAL A 171 -20.68 10.85 -12.42
CA VAL A 171 -21.86 9.98 -12.42
C VAL A 171 -22.27 9.61 -13.85
N PHE A 172 -22.17 10.56 -14.77
CA PHE A 172 -22.48 10.32 -16.20
C PHE A 172 -21.45 9.38 -16.85
N GLY A 173 -20.15 9.50 -16.50
CA GLY A 173 -19.12 8.59 -16.98
C GLY A 173 -19.35 7.15 -16.53
N ILE A 174 -19.67 6.95 -15.23
CA ILE A 174 -20.07 5.63 -14.70
C ILE A 174 -21.34 5.13 -15.37
N ALA A 175 -22.29 6.00 -15.68
CA ALA A 175 -23.51 5.59 -16.38
C ALA A 175 -23.23 5.12 -17.82
N ARG A 176 -22.31 5.77 -18.56
CA ARG A 176 -21.85 5.29 -19.88
C ARG A 176 -21.25 3.89 -19.80
N GLU A 177 -20.35 3.68 -18.84
CA GLU A 177 -19.75 2.36 -18.61
C GLU A 177 -20.81 1.31 -18.22
N THR A 178 -21.73 1.65 -17.32
CA THR A 178 -22.82 0.77 -16.95
C THR A 178 -23.68 0.40 -18.17
N ALA A 179 -24.01 1.36 -19.02
CA ALA A 179 -24.73 1.12 -20.27
C ALA A 179 -23.94 0.19 -21.21
N ALA A 180 -22.62 0.42 -21.33
CA ALA A 180 -21.75 -0.42 -22.16
C ALA A 180 -21.65 -1.86 -21.62
N ILE A 181 -21.55 -2.04 -20.30
CA ILE A 181 -21.46 -3.36 -19.66
C ILE A 181 -22.78 -4.14 -19.78
N THR A 182 -23.91 -3.47 -19.49
CA THR A 182 -25.22 -4.13 -19.36
C THR A 182 -26.06 -4.13 -20.63
N GLY A 183 -25.75 -3.25 -21.59
CA GLY A 183 -26.61 -3.02 -22.77
C GLY A 183 -27.85 -2.18 -22.47
N ALA A 184 -28.02 -1.66 -21.27
CA ALA A 184 -29.14 -0.80 -20.91
C ALA A 184 -29.03 0.56 -21.64
N PRO A 185 -30.16 1.20 -22.01
CA PRO A 185 -30.15 2.46 -22.71
C PRO A 185 -29.60 3.58 -21.83
N LEU A 186 -28.73 4.43 -22.38
CA LEU A 186 -28.20 5.62 -21.75
C LEU A 186 -29.08 6.82 -22.11
N THR A 187 -29.53 7.57 -21.10
CA THR A 187 -30.31 8.80 -21.25
C THR A 187 -29.43 10.00 -20.94
N PRO A 188 -28.96 10.77 -21.94
CA PRO A 188 -28.18 11.99 -21.70
C PRO A 188 -29.04 13.11 -21.11
N ILE A 189 -28.40 14.09 -20.49
CA ILE A 189 -29.05 15.30 -20.00
C ILE A 189 -29.46 16.17 -21.19
N ASP A 190 -30.68 16.69 -21.20
CA ASP A 190 -31.12 17.70 -22.15
C ASP A 190 -30.61 19.07 -21.69
N ILE A 191 -29.44 19.47 -22.22
CA ILE A 191 -28.84 20.80 -21.94
C ILE A 191 -29.27 21.77 -23.02
N LYS A 192 -30.07 22.73 -22.62
CA LYS A 192 -30.53 23.79 -23.52
C LYS A 192 -29.69 25.06 -23.32
N PRO A 193 -29.30 25.76 -24.40
CA PRO A 193 -28.66 27.04 -24.28
C PRO A 193 -29.52 28.02 -23.47
N ALA A 194 -28.91 28.71 -22.54
CA ALA A 194 -29.60 29.75 -21.75
C ALA A 194 -29.94 30.94 -22.60
N HIS A 195 -31.09 31.60 -22.32
CA HIS A 195 -31.46 32.83 -22.97
C HIS A 195 -30.47 33.96 -22.63
N VAL A 196 -29.92 34.60 -23.66
CA VAL A 196 -28.99 35.71 -23.51
C VAL A 196 -29.78 37.00 -23.32
N GLU A 197 -29.62 37.67 -22.18
CA GLU A 197 -30.29 38.88 -21.82
C GLU A 197 -29.37 40.13 -21.77
N LEU A 198 -28.04 39.88 -21.79
CA LEU A 198 -27.01 40.92 -21.73
C LEU A 198 -26.04 40.75 -22.89
N ASP A 199 -25.48 41.85 -23.40
CA ASP A 199 -24.42 41.83 -24.43
C ASP A 199 -23.02 41.91 -23.81
N GLU A 200 -22.90 41.62 -22.53
CA GLU A 200 -21.65 41.78 -21.76
C GLU A 200 -20.80 40.52 -21.77
N THR A 201 -19.53 40.67 -22.09
CA THR A 201 -18.49 39.67 -21.97
C THR A 201 -17.32 40.22 -21.15
N LEU A 202 -16.59 39.36 -20.45
CA LEU A 202 -15.32 39.72 -19.80
C LEU A 202 -14.18 39.46 -20.80
N PRO A 203 -13.26 40.42 -21.02
CA PRO A 203 -12.10 40.16 -21.88
C PRO A 203 -11.22 39.03 -21.31
N VAL A 204 -10.93 38.00 -22.13
CA VAL A 204 -10.06 36.87 -21.78
C VAL A 204 -8.94 36.76 -22.77
N ARG A 205 -7.70 36.60 -22.28
CA ARG A 205 -6.52 36.35 -23.10
C ARG A 205 -5.85 35.04 -22.69
N ILE A 206 -5.74 34.08 -23.58
CA ILE A 206 -4.97 32.88 -23.39
C ILE A 206 -3.54 33.15 -23.90
N ALA A 207 -2.63 33.46 -22.97
CA ALA A 207 -1.22 33.74 -23.28
C ALA A 207 -0.35 32.45 -23.33
N ALA A 208 -0.85 31.33 -22.78
CA ALA A 208 -0.17 30.02 -22.74
C ALA A 208 -1.08 28.92 -23.34
N PRO A 209 -1.08 28.73 -24.68
CA PRO A 209 -1.87 27.66 -25.32
C PRO A 209 -1.42 26.23 -24.95
N ASP A 210 -0.21 26.06 -24.49
CA ASP A 210 0.37 24.82 -23.95
C ASP A 210 -0.14 24.48 -22.53
N LEU A 211 -0.69 25.46 -21.82
CA LEU A 211 -1.34 25.32 -20.54
C LEU A 211 -2.84 25.12 -20.69
N CYS A 212 -3.49 26.02 -21.43
CA CYS A 212 -4.93 26.06 -21.63
C CYS A 212 -5.27 25.95 -23.12
N GLY A 213 -5.90 24.85 -23.50
CA GLY A 213 -6.27 24.60 -24.90
C GLY A 213 -7.63 25.19 -25.32
N ARG A 214 -8.55 25.33 -24.35
CA ARG A 214 -9.88 25.94 -24.54
C ARG A 214 -10.33 26.63 -23.26
N PHE A 215 -10.88 27.81 -23.38
CA PHE A 215 -11.43 28.56 -22.26
C PHE A 215 -12.80 29.13 -22.65
N SER A 216 -13.82 28.74 -21.87
CA SER A 216 -15.19 29.22 -22.08
C SER A 216 -15.65 29.93 -20.82
N GLY A 217 -16.21 31.10 -20.97
CA GLY A 217 -16.69 31.88 -19.85
C GLY A 217 -17.98 32.63 -20.14
N ARG A 218 -18.65 33.08 -19.08
CA ARG A 218 -19.92 33.81 -19.17
C ARG A 218 -20.08 34.76 -17.99
N VAL A 219 -20.53 35.97 -18.28
CA VAL A 219 -21.00 36.94 -17.28
C VAL A 219 -22.46 36.64 -16.91
N ILE A 220 -22.78 36.63 -15.62
CA ILE A 220 -24.16 36.55 -15.13
C ILE A 220 -24.34 37.64 -14.07
N ARG A 221 -25.33 38.52 -14.29
CA ARG A 221 -25.61 39.66 -13.43
C ARG A 221 -26.88 39.45 -12.59
N GLY A 222 -26.89 40.01 -11.39
CA GLY A 222 -28.07 40.02 -10.53
C GLY A 222 -28.41 38.66 -9.91
N VAL A 223 -27.45 37.83 -9.64
CA VAL A 223 -27.66 36.53 -8.94
C VAL A 223 -27.93 36.76 -7.45
N ASN A 224 -28.76 35.92 -6.86
CA ASN A 224 -28.98 35.86 -5.42
C ASN A 224 -28.08 34.76 -4.82
N ALA A 225 -26.90 35.11 -4.35
CA ALA A 225 -25.98 34.14 -3.70
C ALA A 225 -26.50 33.61 -2.36
N ARG A 226 -27.56 34.22 -1.78
CA ARG A 226 -28.22 33.74 -0.55
C ARG A 226 -29.36 32.74 -0.83
N ALA A 227 -29.60 32.40 -2.11
CA ALA A 227 -30.54 31.36 -2.47
C ALA A 227 -30.20 30.06 -1.77
N LYS A 228 -31.22 29.30 -1.37
CA LYS A 228 -31.01 27.97 -0.77
C LYS A 228 -30.75 26.95 -1.88
N THR A 229 -29.73 26.15 -1.69
CA THR A 229 -29.50 24.98 -2.54
C THR A 229 -30.69 24.02 -2.43
N PRO A 230 -31.30 23.60 -3.55
CA PRO A 230 -32.38 22.62 -3.52
C PRO A 230 -32.00 21.32 -2.79
N GLN A 231 -32.92 20.77 -2.01
CA GLN A 231 -32.66 19.59 -1.19
C GLN A 231 -32.13 18.39 -1.99
N TRP A 232 -32.65 18.16 -3.20
CA TRP A 232 -32.19 17.09 -4.06
C TRP A 232 -30.70 17.23 -4.48
N MET A 233 -30.19 18.46 -4.60
CA MET A 233 -28.80 18.73 -4.94
C MET A 233 -27.90 18.53 -3.71
N VAL A 234 -28.33 19.00 -2.53
CA VAL A 234 -27.64 18.77 -1.25
C VAL A 234 -27.47 17.27 -1.01
N GLU A 235 -28.55 16.48 -1.11
CA GLU A 235 -28.50 15.03 -0.95
C GLU A 235 -27.52 14.35 -1.91
N ARG A 236 -27.49 14.74 -3.18
CA ARG A 236 -26.56 14.16 -4.17
C ARG A 236 -25.13 14.53 -3.89
N LEU A 237 -24.85 15.76 -3.46
CA LEU A 237 -23.50 16.20 -3.07
C LEU A 237 -23.02 15.45 -1.82
N GLU A 238 -23.85 15.36 -0.78
CA GLU A 238 -23.51 14.65 0.45
C GLU A 238 -23.25 13.16 0.21
N ARG A 239 -24.06 12.49 -0.65
CA ARG A 239 -23.83 11.11 -1.08
C ARG A 239 -22.55 10.94 -1.92
N ALA A 240 -22.11 12.01 -2.58
CA ALA A 240 -20.82 12.07 -3.27
C ALA A 240 -19.64 12.46 -2.35
N GLY A 241 -19.88 12.60 -1.03
CA GLY A 241 -18.85 12.95 -0.04
C GLY A 241 -18.54 14.46 0.02
N GLN A 242 -19.40 15.33 -0.56
CA GLN A 242 -19.21 16.77 -0.56
C GLN A 242 -20.20 17.45 0.37
N ARG A 243 -19.69 18.39 1.17
CA ARG A 243 -20.55 19.22 2.04
C ARG A 243 -21.13 20.38 1.22
N SER A 244 -22.44 20.65 1.35
CA SER A 244 -23.06 21.85 0.83
C SER A 244 -22.48 23.10 1.50
N VAL A 245 -22.22 24.15 0.72
CA VAL A 245 -21.60 25.42 1.16
C VAL A 245 -22.50 26.59 0.86
N SER A 246 -22.80 26.83 -0.39
CA SER A 246 -23.69 27.87 -0.89
C SER A 246 -24.17 27.51 -2.29
N ALA A 247 -25.32 28.02 -2.73
CA ALA A 247 -25.91 27.62 -4.00
C ALA A 247 -24.96 27.74 -5.20
N LEU A 248 -24.17 28.81 -5.31
CA LEU A 248 -23.21 28.97 -6.40
C LEU A 248 -22.08 27.94 -6.39
N VAL A 249 -21.54 27.67 -5.19
CA VAL A 249 -20.47 26.65 -5.02
C VAL A 249 -21.04 25.25 -5.23
N ASP A 250 -22.21 24.97 -4.69
CA ASP A 250 -22.87 23.69 -4.78
C ASP A 250 -23.23 23.33 -6.24
N ILE A 251 -23.69 24.28 -7.03
CA ILE A 251 -23.99 24.11 -8.46
C ILE A 251 -22.71 23.74 -9.23
N SER A 252 -21.60 24.46 -8.98
CA SER A 252 -20.31 24.15 -9.61
C SER A 252 -19.82 22.75 -9.26
N ASN A 253 -19.84 22.40 -7.96
CA ASN A 253 -19.45 21.06 -7.50
C ASN A 253 -20.41 19.98 -8.05
N TYR A 254 -21.70 20.23 -8.05
CA TYR A 254 -22.70 19.30 -8.56
C TYR A 254 -22.44 18.93 -10.03
N VAL A 255 -22.21 19.92 -10.90
CA VAL A 255 -21.94 19.67 -12.33
C VAL A 255 -20.60 18.96 -12.53
N MET A 256 -19.60 19.25 -11.69
CA MET A 256 -18.36 18.49 -11.70
C MET A 256 -18.59 16.99 -11.41
N PHE A 257 -19.39 16.65 -10.40
CA PHE A 257 -19.75 15.26 -10.11
C PHE A 257 -20.73 14.67 -11.13
N GLU A 258 -21.65 15.48 -11.65
CA GLU A 258 -22.61 15.03 -12.67
C GLU A 258 -21.92 14.68 -13.99
N LEU A 259 -21.05 15.56 -14.52
CA LEU A 259 -20.49 15.52 -15.88
C LEU A 259 -18.97 15.38 -15.98
N GLY A 260 -18.24 15.58 -14.87
CA GLY A 260 -16.77 15.35 -14.81
C GLY A 260 -15.90 16.59 -15.09
N ARG A 261 -16.49 17.76 -15.35
CA ARG A 261 -15.72 18.99 -15.56
C ARG A 261 -15.77 19.89 -14.33
N PRO A 262 -14.62 20.16 -13.70
CA PRO A 262 -14.51 21.24 -12.73
C PRO A 262 -14.70 22.60 -13.41
N SER A 263 -15.39 23.49 -12.73
CA SER A 263 -15.61 24.88 -13.14
C SER A 263 -15.27 25.81 -11.98
N HIS A 264 -15.08 27.10 -12.29
CA HIS A 264 -14.86 28.10 -11.26
C HIS A 264 -15.84 29.26 -11.41
N VAL A 265 -16.26 29.82 -10.29
CA VAL A 265 -17.16 30.98 -10.24
C VAL A 265 -16.46 32.11 -9.51
N PHE A 266 -16.13 33.16 -10.24
CA PHE A 266 -15.52 34.36 -9.69
C PHE A 266 -16.58 35.41 -9.33
N ASP A 267 -16.34 36.18 -8.28
CA ASP A 267 -17.05 37.43 -8.01
C ASP A 267 -16.58 38.48 -9.04
N LEU A 268 -17.42 38.76 -10.02
CA LEU A 268 -17.09 39.64 -11.15
C LEU A 268 -16.68 41.03 -10.72
N ASP A 269 -17.30 41.55 -9.67
CA ASP A 269 -17.05 42.92 -9.21
C ASP A 269 -15.66 43.08 -8.54
N LYS A 270 -14.97 41.94 -8.27
CA LYS A 270 -13.61 41.90 -7.74
C LYS A 270 -12.55 41.69 -8.80
N ILE A 271 -12.91 41.36 -10.05
CA ILE A 271 -11.98 41.22 -11.16
C ILE A 271 -11.64 42.60 -11.73
N HIS A 272 -10.38 42.89 -11.94
CA HIS A 272 -9.87 44.14 -12.47
C HIS A 272 -9.43 44.01 -13.93
N GLY A 273 -10.17 44.68 -14.82
CA GLY A 273 -9.90 44.66 -16.28
C GLY A 273 -10.41 43.36 -16.91
N GLY A 274 -9.54 42.50 -17.31
CA GLY A 274 -9.86 41.20 -17.91
C GLY A 274 -9.14 40.04 -17.23
N ILE A 275 -9.23 38.84 -17.80
CA ILE A 275 -8.55 37.63 -17.35
C ILE A 275 -7.41 37.27 -18.32
N GLU A 276 -6.26 36.95 -17.79
CA GLU A 276 -5.12 36.39 -18.52
C GLU A 276 -4.79 34.98 -17.99
N VAL A 277 -4.80 34.01 -18.90
CA VAL A 277 -4.37 32.64 -18.61
C VAL A 277 -2.91 32.48 -19.06
N ARG A 278 -2.01 32.26 -18.11
CA ARG A 278 -0.55 32.21 -18.33
C ARG A 278 0.18 31.34 -17.35
N TRP A 279 1.46 31.12 -17.61
CA TRP A 279 2.34 30.57 -16.56
C TRP A 279 2.63 31.61 -15.47
N GLY A 280 2.84 31.13 -14.23
CA GLY A 280 3.21 31.98 -13.09
C GLY A 280 4.56 32.65 -13.29
N LYS A 281 4.89 33.60 -12.40
CA LYS A 281 6.16 34.32 -12.39
C LYS A 281 6.76 34.23 -10.99
N ARG A 282 8.10 34.17 -10.90
CA ARG A 282 8.78 34.22 -9.60
C ARG A 282 8.46 35.50 -8.85
N GLY A 283 8.19 35.35 -7.55
CA GLY A 283 7.83 36.45 -6.67
C GLY A 283 6.35 36.79 -6.64
N GLU A 284 5.53 36.09 -7.43
CA GLU A 284 4.09 36.13 -7.27
C GLU A 284 3.68 35.20 -6.12
N SER A 285 2.64 35.57 -5.40
CA SER A 285 2.04 34.73 -4.36
C SER A 285 0.53 34.76 -4.48
N LEU A 286 -0.13 33.71 -4.03
CA LEU A 286 -1.59 33.58 -4.07
C LEU A 286 -2.08 33.01 -2.76
N LYS A 287 -3.04 33.69 -2.13
CA LYS A 287 -3.83 33.13 -1.04
C LYS A 287 -4.98 32.33 -1.62
N LEU A 288 -5.00 31.03 -1.34
CA LEU A 288 -5.96 30.08 -1.86
C LEU A 288 -7.25 30.02 -1.01
N LEU A 289 -8.33 29.48 -1.59
CA LEU A 289 -9.62 29.25 -0.90
C LEU A 289 -9.51 28.39 0.36
N ASN A 290 -8.49 27.53 0.48
CA ASN A 290 -8.22 26.74 1.70
C ASN A 290 -7.47 27.52 2.80
N GLY A 291 -7.19 28.80 2.58
CA GLY A 291 -6.49 29.69 3.50
C GLY A 291 -4.96 29.68 3.40
N ASN A 292 -4.38 28.76 2.68
CA ASN A 292 -2.93 28.68 2.48
C ASN A 292 -2.46 29.76 1.49
N THR A 293 -1.30 30.36 1.76
CA THR A 293 -0.61 31.23 0.79
C THR A 293 0.53 30.44 0.15
N VAL A 294 0.58 30.45 -1.18
CA VAL A 294 1.58 29.72 -1.97
C VAL A 294 2.45 30.68 -2.79
N GLU A 295 3.74 30.39 -2.85
CA GLU A 295 4.67 31.09 -3.74
C GLU A 295 4.62 30.45 -5.12
N LEU A 296 4.60 31.30 -6.16
CA LEU A 296 4.43 30.88 -7.55
C LEU A 296 5.76 30.91 -8.29
N ASP A 297 5.85 30.11 -9.33
CA ASP A 297 6.94 30.09 -10.29
C ASP A 297 6.46 29.76 -11.70
N GLU A 298 7.36 29.68 -12.65
CA GLU A 298 7.09 29.45 -14.07
C GLU A 298 6.63 28.03 -14.40
N THR A 299 6.56 27.13 -13.40
CA THR A 299 6.11 25.73 -13.58
C THR A 299 4.61 25.54 -13.30
N VAL A 300 3.92 26.55 -12.81
CA VAL A 300 2.52 26.47 -12.40
C VAL A 300 1.67 27.40 -13.26
N GLY A 301 0.56 26.89 -13.80
CA GLY A 301 -0.41 27.69 -14.54
C GLY A 301 -1.25 28.56 -13.59
N VAL A 302 -1.55 29.78 -14.03
CA VAL A 302 -2.37 30.73 -13.27
C VAL A 302 -3.42 31.41 -14.15
N ILE A 303 -4.50 31.82 -13.51
CA ILE A 303 -5.45 32.79 -14.03
C ILE A 303 -5.20 34.08 -13.26
N ALA A 304 -4.90 35.16 -13.97
CA ALA A 304 -4.60 36.48 -13.39
C ALA A 304 -5.53 37.55 -13.95
N ASP A 305 -5.76 38.59 -13.19
CA ASP A 305 -6.36 39.83 -13.69
C ASP A 305 -5.26 40.86 -13.98
N ASP A 306 -5.63 42.11 -14.24
CA ASP A 306 -4.67 43.19 -14.53
C ASP A 306 -3.78 43.56 -13.32
N ARG A 307 -4.08 43.09 -12.12
CA ARG A 307 -3.40 43.44 -10.87
C ARG A 307 -2.62 42.29 -10.26
N GLN A 308 -3.21 41.09 -10.22
CA GLN A 308 -2.66 39.97 -9.47
C GLN A 308 -3.13 38.63 -10.01
N VAL A 309 -2.62 37.55 -9.43
CA VAL A 309 -3.06 36.17 -9.68
C VAL A 309 -4.30 35.88 -8.86
N GLU A 310 -5.33 35.35 -9.51
CA GLU A 310 -6.65 35.08 -8.93
C GLU A 310 -6.93 33.56 -8.76
N SER A 311 -6.20 32.68 -9.46
CA SER A 311 -6.40 31.24 -9.36
C SER A 311 -5.14 30.46 -9.78
N LEU A 312 -4.92 29.31 -9.14
CA LEU A 312 -4.09 28.23 -9.70
C LEU A 312 -4.93 27.52 -10.77
N ALA A 313 -4.52 27.66 -12.02
CA ALA A 313 -5.23 27.15 -13.19
C ALA A 313 -5.52 25.65 -13.08
N GLY A 314 -6.79 25.25 -13.13
CA GLY A 314 -7.24 23.87 -13.04
C GLY A 314 -6.99 23.18 -11.68
N ILE A 315 -6.62 23.92 -10.64
CA ILE A 315 -6.27 23.36 -9.32
C ILE A 315 -7.16 23.96 -8.21
N MET A 316 -7.06 25.25 -7.95
CA MET A 316 -7.81 25.92 -6.88
C MET A 316 -7.88 27.43 -7.08
N GLY A 317 -9.06 28.02 -6.83
CA GLY A 317 -9.26 29.46 -6.86
C GLY A 317 -8.57 30.20 -5.71
N GLY A 318 -8.36 31.49 -5.89
CA GLY A 318 -7.88 32.43 -4.89
C GLY A 318 -8.99 32.99 -4.00
N ASP A 319 -8.60 33.48 -2.83
CA ASP A 319 -9.50 34.06 -1.83
C ASP A 319 -10.04 35.46 -2.28
N SER A 320 -9.25 36.20 -3.06
CA SER A 320 -9.54 37.59 -3.47
C SER A 320 -10.83 37.72 -4.27
N THR A 321 -11.02 36.85 -5.25
CA THR A 321 -12.19 36.82 -6.14
C THR A 321 -13.23 35.77 -5.78
N ALA A 322 -13.12 35.20 -4.58
CA ALA A 322 -14.09 34.23 -4.09
C ALA A 322 -15.49 34.81 -3.99
N VAL A 323 -16.49 34.04 -4.41
CA VAL A 323 -17.90 34.36 -4.22
C VAL A 323 -18.28 34.31 -2.75
N THR A 324 -19.12 35.22 -2.32
CA THR A 324 -19.65 35.28 -0.95
C THR A 324 -21.18 35.31 -1.01
N LEU A 325 -21.84 35.31 0.16
CA LEU A 325 -23.31 35.47 0.22
C LEU A 325 -23.81 36.85 -0.23
N ASP A 326 -22.91 37.80 -0.37
CA ASP A 326 -23.24 39.18 -0.85
C ASP A 326 -22.91 39.39 -2.34
N THR A 327 -22.34 38.37 -3.02
CA THR A 327 -22.04 38.43 -4.45
C THR A 327 -23.33 38.52 -5.26
N THR A 328 -23.39 39.47 -6.17
CA THR A 328 -24.55 39.70 -7.07
C THR A 328 -24.20 39.56 -8.55
N ASN A 329 -22.92 39.59 -8.89
CA ASN A 329 -22.44 39.49 -10.26
C ASN A 329 -21.31 38.47 -10.30
N ILE A 330 -21.36 37.54 -11.22
CA ILE A 330 -20.40 36.46 -11.33
C ILE A 330 -19.85 36.34 -12.75
N TYR A 331 -18.61 35.81 -12.79
CA TYR A 331 -18.03 35.29 -14.00
C TYR A 331 -17.84 33.77 -13.84
N LEU A 332 -18.52 33.00 -14.69
CA LEU A 332 -18.42 31.55 -14.74
C LEU A 332 -17.32 31.17 -15.71
N GLU A 333 -16.41 30.27 -15.27
CA GLU A 333 -15.31 29.74 -16.06
C GLU A 333 -15.44 28.23 -16.18
N ALA A 334 -15.23 27.71 -17.40
CA ALA A 334 -14.97 26.32 -17.67
C ALA A 334 -13.88 26.20 -18.73
N ALA A 335 -12.84 25.41 -18.48
CA ALA A 335 -11.70 25.33 -19.37
C ALA A 335 -11.28 23.89 -19.68
N PHE A 336 -10.47 23.74 -20.71
CA PHE A 336 -9.67 22.57 -20.95
C PHE A 336 -8.20 22.90 -20.66
N TRP A 337 -7.65 22.23 -19.67
CA TRP A 337 -6.24 22.29 -19.30
C TRP A 337 -5.51 21.08 -19.84
N TRP A 338 -4.33 21.29 -20.41
CA TRP A 338 -3.49 20.15 -20.83
C TRP A 338 -3.08 19.33 -19.61
N PRO A 339 -3.31 17.99 -19.60
CA PRO A 339 -3.05 17.15 -18.42
C PRO A 339 -1.64 17.29 -17.85
N ASP A 340 -0.61 17.37 -18.70
CA ASP A 340 0.79 17.51 -18.28
C ASP A 340 1.08 18.85 -17.60
N SER A 341 0.32 19.89 -17.90
CA SER A 341 0.45 21.20 -17.26
C SER A 341 -0.09 21.20 -15.82
N ILE A 342 -0.99 20.26 -15.48
CA ILE A 342 -1.62 20.15 -14.14
C ILE A 342 -0.98 19.03 -13.31
N ARG A 343 -0.48 17.97 -13.99
CA ARG A 343 0.06 16.77 -13.34
C ARG A 343 1.12 17.09 -12.29
N GLY A 344 0.86 16.68 -11.03
CA GLY A 344 1.76 16.85 -9.90
C GLY A 344 1.85 18.26 -9.31
N ARG A 345 1.20 19.27 -9.91
CA ARG A 345 1.31 20.67 -9.44
C ARG A 345 0.63 20.89 -8.09
N ALA A 346 -0.51 20.26 -7.83
CA ALA A 346 -1.17 20.33 -6.51
C ALA A 346 -0.28 19.71 -5.42
N ARG A 347 0.37 18.56 -5.72
CA ARG A 347 1.30 17.90 -4.78
C ARG A 347 2.53 18.74 -4.44
N LYS A 348 2.98 19.61 -5.36
CA LYS A 348 4.05 20.57 -5.09
C LYS A 348 3.72 21.47 -3.89
N TYR A 349 2.45 21.76 -3.69
CA TYR A 349 1.95 22.59 -2.58
C TYR A 349 1.35 21.75 -1.43
N ASN A 350 1.61 20.44 -1.39
CA ASN A 350 1.18 19.49 -0.34
C ASN A 350 -0.34 19.39 -0.15
N PHE A 351 -1.13 19.52 -1.22
CA PHE A 351 -2.56 19.24 -1.21
C PHE A 351 -3.03 18.52 -2.48
N SER A 352 -4.27 18.08 -2.49
CA SER A 352 -4.96 17.57 -3.67
C SER A 352 -6.36 18.20 -3.76
N THR A 353 -6.91 18.29 -4.96
CA THR A 353 -8.27 18.76 -5.21
C THR A 353 -8.97 17.88 -6.22
N ASP A 354 -10.29 17.81 -6.15
CA ASP A 354 -11.13 17.14 -7.14
C ASP A 354 -10.91 17.69 -8.56
N ALA A 355 -10.62 18.99 -8.68
CA ALA A 355 -10.30 19.63 -9.95
C ALA A 355 -8.95 19.12 -10.50
N ALA A 356 -7.87 19.22 -9.72
CA ALA A 356 -6.55 18.75 -10.15
C ALA A 356 -6.56 17.26 -10.49
N HIS A 357 -7.26 16.45 -9.69
CA HIS A 357 -7.39 15.01 -9.90
C HIS A 357 -8.01 14.65 -11.26
N ARG A 358 -9.00 15.44 -11.71
CA ARG A 358 -9.64 15.28 -13.03
C ARG A 358 -8.78 15.83 -14.15
N PHE A 359 -8.30 17.06 -14.02
CA PHE A 359 -7.53 17.70 -15.10
C PHE A 359 -6.18 17.04 -15.35
N GLU A 360 -5.48 16.53 -14.33
CA GLU A 360 -4.21 15.83 -14.54
C GLU A 360 -4.34 14.51 -15.32
N ARG A 361 -5.58 13.98 -15.44
CA ARG A 361 -5.90 12.74 -16.17
C ARG A 361 -6.58 13.00 -17.51
N GLY A 362 -7.14 14.18 -17.70
CA GLY A 362 -7.85 14.60 -18.89
C GLY A 362 -9.35 14.77 -18.67
N VAL A 363 -9.85 15.94 -19.07
CA VAL A 363 -11.28 16.29 -19.05
C VAL A 363 -11.72 16.58 -20.47
N ASP A 364 -12.90 16.10 -20.86
CA ASP A 364 -13.45 16.23 -22.22
C ASP A 364 -13.40 17.67 -22.75
N TYR A 365 -12.53 17.93 -23.71
CA TYR A 365 -12.32 19.26 -24.28
C TYR A 365 -13.45 19.71 -25.25
N ALA A 366 -14.25 18.77 -25.75
CA ALA A 366 -15.30 19.09 -26.71
C ALA A 366 -16.53 19.69 -26.05
N THR A 367 -16.88 19.27 -24.83
CA THR A 367 -18.14 19.62 -24.14
C THR A 367 -18.02 20.84 -23.20
N THR A 368 -17.05 21.73 -23.40
CA THR A 368 -16.80 22.85 -22.49
C THR A 368 -18.00 23.82 -22.47
N VAL A 369 -18.54 24.14 -23.63
CA VAL A 369 -19.70 25.08 -23.74
C VAL A 369 -20.96 24.44 -23.15
N GLU A 370 -21.22 23.18 -23.42
CA GLU A 370 -22.37 22.44 -22.85
C GLU A 370 -22.34 22.45 -21.33
N HIS A 371 -21.15 22.32 -20.71
CA HIS A 371 -21.03 22.38 -19.25
C HIS A 371 -21.28 23.80 -18.72
N VAL A 372 -20.82 24.86 -19.41
CA VAL A 372 -21.17 26.26 -19.10
C VAL A 372 -22.69 26.46 -19.17
N GLU A 373 -23.34 25.93 -20.19
CA GLU A 373 -24.80 26.00 -20.33
C GLU A 373 -25.52 25.27 -19.19
N ARG A 374 -25.06 24.06 -18.83
CA ARG A 374 -25.65 23.31 -17.71
C ARG A 374 -25.54 24.05 -16.38
N ILE A 375 -24.39 24.63 -16.08
CA ILE A 375 -24.17 25.42 -14.86
C ILE A 375 -25.02 26.67 -14.90
N THR A 376 -25.05 27.37 -16.03
CA THR A 376 -25.90 28.58 -16.22
C THR A 376 -27.36 28.27 -16.00
N GLN A 377 -27.88 27.17 -16.58
CA GLN A 377 -29.27 26.76 -16.40
C GLN A 377 -29.60 26.59 -14.91
N LEU A 378 -28.77 25.92 -14.13
CA LEU A 378 -28.96 25.72 -12.71
C LEU A 378 -28.82 27.01 -11.90
N ILE A 379 -27.89 27.89 -12.26
CA ILE A 379 -27.75 29.20 -11.62
C ILE A 379 -29.01 30.06 -11.84
N LEU A 380 -29.50 30.15 -13.07
CA LEU A 380 -30.69 30.93 -13.38
C LEU A 380 -31.95 30.37 -12.68
N GLU A 381 -32.09 29.07 -12.61
CA GLU A 381 -33.17 28.37 -11.93
C GLU A 381 -33.17 28.59 -10.41
N ILE A 382 -32.01 28.52 -9.78
CA ILE A 382 -31.87 28.52 -8.32
C ILE A 382 -31.55 29.91 -7.77
N CYS A 383 -30.63 30.63 -8.40
CA CYS A 383 -30.14 31.93 -7.94
C CYS A 383 -30.72 33.08 -8.71
N GLY A 384 -31.42 32.84 -9.83
CA GLY A 384 -31.87 33.89 -10.74
C GLY A 384 -30.71 34.58 -11.45
N GLY A 385 -30.96 35.77 -11.97
CA GLY A 385 -29.98 36.59 -12.68
C GLY A 385 -30.23 36.66 -14.17
N LYS A 386 -29.32 37.34 -14.88
CA LYS A 386 -29.37 37.57 -16.34
C LYS A 386 -28.02 37.16 -16.93
N ALA A 387 -28.07 36.28 -17.92
CA ALA A 387 -26.88 35.73 -18.56
C ALA A 387 -26.47 36.58 -19.79
N GLY A 388 -25.17 36.82 -19.91
CA GLY A 388 -24.51 37.28 -21.13
C GLY A 388 -24.23 36.11 -22.10
N PRO A 389 -23.65 36.40 -23.29
CA PRO A 389 -23.25 35.38 -24.23
C PRO A 389 -22.08 34.53 -23.66
N VAL A 390 -21.93 33.31 -24.15
CA VAL A 390 -20.72 32.53 -23.89
C VAL A 390 -19.60 33.07 -24.75
N ASP A 391 -18.48 33.44 -24.14
CA ASP A 391 -17.19 33.62 -24.83
C ASP A 391 -16.43 32.28 -24.81
N ASP A 392 -16.17 31.70 -25.97
CA ASP A 392 -15.50 30.43 -26.13
C ASP A 392 -14.29 30.56 -27.05
N GLN A 393 -13.10 30.34 -26.47
CA GLN A 393 -11.84 30.46 -27.18
C GLN A 393 -11.13 29.08 -27.21
N ALA A 394 -11.17 28.40 -28.36
CA ALA A 394 -10.44 27.16 -28.62
C ALA A 394 -9.15 27.50 -29.38
N VAL A 395 -8.00 27.36 -28.72
CA VAL A 395 -6.69 27.78 -29.26
C VAL A 395 -5.74 26.62 -29.52
N ASN A 396 -5.82 25.55 -28.74
CA ASN A 396 -4.93 24.41 -28.85
C ASN A 396 -5.60 23.12 -28.32
N LEU A 397 -6.33 22.41 -29.16
CA LEU A 397 -7.05 21.20 -28.80
C LEU A 397 -6.28 19.95 -29.18
N PRO A 398 -6.42 18.84 -28.42
CA PRO A 398 -5.84 17.55 -28.75
C PRO A 398 -6.31 17.07 -30.15
N GLN A 399 -5.35 16.69 -30.98
CA GLN A 399 -5.63 16.01 -32.25
C GLN A 399 -5.53 14.50 -32.00
N ARG A 400 -6.68 13.80 -32.04
CA ARG A 400 -6.76 12.37 -31.78
C ARG A 400 -6.54 11.59 -33.06
N ALA A 401 -5.37 10.95 -33.17
CA ALA A 401 -5.09 10.05 -34.30
C ALA A 401 -5.91 8.76 -34.16
N PRO A 402 -6.47 8.23 -35.27
CA PRO A 402 -7.11 6.92 -35.23
C PRO A 402 -6.14 5.80 -34.83
N VAL A 403 -6.60 4.90 -34.00
CA VAL A 403 -5.83 3.74 -33.47
C VAL A 403 -6.28 2.48 -34.20
N LYS A 404 -5.34 1.74 -34.77
CA LYS A 404 -5.61 0.48 -35.47
C LYS A 404 -5.51 -0.71 -34.50
N MET A 405 -6.57 -1.54 -34.43
CA MET A 405 -6.59 -2.79 -33.71
C MET A 405 -6.84 -3.96 -34.67
N ARG A 406 -5.95 -4.97 -34.65
CA ARG A 406 -6.09 -6.21 -35.42
C ARG A 406 -6.87 -7.24 -34.60
N VAL A 407 -7.92 -7.82 -35.19
CA VAL A 407 -8.74 -8.86 -34.57
C VAL A 407 -7.90 -10.08 -34.18
N SER A 408 -7.03 -10.52 -35.09
CA SER A 408 -6.13 -11.66 -34.88
C SER A 408 -5.16 -11.41 -33.70
N ARG A 409 -4.65 -10.17 -33.52
CA ARG A 409 -3.80 -9.82 -32.41
C ARG A 409 -4.60 -9.76 -31.08
N ALA A 410 -5.78 -9.15 -31.11
CA ALA A 410 -6.66 -9.10 -29.91
C ALA A 410 -6.97 -10.52 -29.43
N ASN A 411 -7.38 -11.42 -30.29
CA ASN A 411 -7.66 -12.82 -29.98
C ASN A 411 -6.44 -13.56 -29.41
N ARG A 412 -5.24 -13.28 -29.96
CA ARG A 412 -4.00 -13.86 -29.44
C ARG A 412 -3.64 -13.38 -28.04
N ILE A 413 -3.80 -12.08 -27.76
CA ILE A 413 -3.45 -11.47 -26.44
C ILE A 413 -4.48 -11.89 -25.40
N ILE A 414 -5.77 -11.81 -25.71
CA ILE A 414 -6.86 -12.18 -24.80
C ILE A 414 -6.89 -13.71 -24.56
N GLY A 415 -6.42 -14.49 -25.55
CA GLY A 415 -6.37 -15.96 -25.46
C GLY A 415 -7.71 -16.65 -25.78
N VAL A 416 -8.68 -15.90 -26.32
CA VAL A 416 -10.01 -16.39 -26.73
C VAL A 416 -10.33 -15.87 -28.12
N LYS A 417 -11.01 -16.70 -28.93
CA LYS A 417 -11.52 -16.26 -30.23
C LYS A 417 -12.82 -15.45 -30.00
N ILE A 418 -12.74 -14.16 -30.25
CA ILE A 418 -13.86 -13.22 -30.27
C ILE A 418 -14.09 -12.83 -31.72
N ASP A 419 -15.33 -12.97 -32.18
CA ASP A 419 -15.66 -12.64 -33.57
C ASP A 419 -15.65 -11.12 -33.77
N ALA A 420 -15.30 -10.71 -35.00
CA ALA A 420 -15.20 -9.29 -35.33
C ALA A 420 -16.54 -8.53 -35.16
N ASP A 421 -17.69 -9.21 -35.30
CA ASP A 421 -19.00 -8.62 -35.07
C ASP A 421 -19.26 -8.34 -33.60
N GLU A 422 -18.78 -9.21 -32.70
CA GLU A 422 -18.87 -8.97 -31.24
C GLU A 422 -17.93 -7.81 -30.84
N ILE A 423 -16.74 -7.71 -31.43
CA ILE A 423 -15.84 -6.56 -31.21
C ILE A 423 -16.50 -5.25 -31.69
N ALA A 424 -17.15 -5.27 -32.86
CA ALA A 424 -17.89 -4.12 -33.38
C ALA A 424 -19.04 -3.70 -32.44
N ASN A 425 -19.76 -4.67 -31.90
CA ASN A 425 -20.82 -4.43 -30.91
C ASN A 425 -20.25 -3.82 -29.62
N ILE A 426 -19.10 -4.30 -29.13
CA ILE A 426 -18.41 -3.76 -27.95
C ILE A 426 -18.05 -2.28 -28.19
N PHE A 427 -17.39 -1.96 -29.30
CA PHE A 427 -17.04 -0.57 -29.64
C PHE A 427 -18.26 0.33 -29.79
N THR A 428 -19.34 -0.18 -30.37
CA THR A 428 -20.62 0.55 -30.47
C THR A 428 -21.20 0.87 -29.10
N ARG A 429 -21.22 -0.11 -28.18
CA ARG A 429 -21.71 0.06 -26.80
C ARG A 429 -20.86 1.06 -26.01
N LEU A 430 -19.56 1.09 -26.25
CA LEU A 430 -18.63 2.04 -25.65
C LEU A 430 -18.69 3.44 -26.27
N GLY A 431 -19.43 3.60 -27.38
CA GLY A 431 -19.48 4.88 -28.12
C GLY A 431 -18.16 5.22 -28.81
N LEU A 432 -17.37 4.22 -29.18
CA LEU A 432 -16.12 4.40 -29.92
C LEU A 432 -16.39 4.38 -31.41
N PRO A 433 -16.25 5.48 -32.15
CA PRO A 433 -16.39 5.51 -33.61
C PRO A 433 -15.28 4.69 -34.28
N PHE A 434 -15.65 3.85 -35.21
CA PHE A 434 -14.68 3.01 -35.92
C PHE A 434 -15.01 2.81 -37.40
N GLU A 435 -13.96 2.55 -38.17
CA GLU A 435 -14.02 1.99 -39.52
C GLU A 435 -13.54 0.54 -39.45
N ARG A 436 -14.20 -0.38 -40.20
CA ARG A 436 -13.83 -1.79 -40.21
C ARG A 436 -13.17 -2.11 -41.54
N ASP A 437 -12.01 -2.74 -41.51
CA ASP A 437 -11.27 -3.32 -42.61
C ASP A 437 -11.02 -4.80 -42.29
N ASP A 438 -11.08 -5.69 -43.22
CA ASP A 438 -10.99 -7.18 -43.15
C ASP A 438 -10.69 -7.77 -41.75
N ASP A 439 -9.45 -7.70 -41.28
CA ASP A 439 -8.96 -8.18 -39.92
C ASP A 439 -8.66 -7.04 -38.96
N ALA A 440 -9.16 -5.84 -39.17
CA ALA A 440 -8.83 -4.70 -38.32
C ALA A 440 -9.98 -3.71 -38.14
N PHE A 441 -9.88 -2.98 -37.01
CA PHE A 441 -10.68 -1.80 -36.69
C PHE A 441 -9.77 -0.58 -36.65
N LEU A 442 -10.19 0.51 -37.29
CA LEU A 442 -9.57 1.82 -37.12
C LEU A 442 -10.48 2.68 -36.28
N VAL A 443 -10.13 2.86 -35.00
CA VAL A 443 -10.96 3.52 -33.99
C VAL A 443 -10.46 4.94 -33.79
N THR A 444 -11.36 5.94 -33.93
CA THR A 444 -11.06 7.33 -33.58
C THR A 444 -11.46 7.57 -32.12
N PRO A 445 -10.49 7.79 -31.20
CA PRO A 445 -10.82 7.99 -29.78
C PRO A 445 -11.69 9.25 -29.60
N PRO A 446 -12.84 9.16 -28.91
CA PRO A 446 -13.65 10.34 -28.61
C PRO A 446 -12.94 11.30 -27.64
N SER A 447 -13.39 12.54 -27.57
CA SER A 447 -12.73 13.64 -26.83
C SER A 447 -12.57 13.38 -25.32
N HIS A 448 -13.37 12.52 -24.73
CA HIS A 448 -13.30 12.15 -23.32
C HIS A 448 -12.37 10.98 -23.02
N ARG A 449 -11.86 10.25 -24.03
CA ARG A 449 -11.00 9.08 -23.87
C ARG A 449 -9.53 9.47 -24.13
N PHE A 450 -8.86 9.96 -23.09
CA PHE A 450 -7.44 10.35 -23.14
C PHE A 450 -6.49 9.15 -23.12
N ASP A 451 -6.96 8.03 -22.65
CA ASP A 451 -6.24 6.78 -22.44
C ASP A 451 -5.98 5.99 -23.74
N ILE A 452 -6.84 6.11 -24.76
CA ILE A 452 -6.74 5.31 -25.98
C ILE A 452 -5.71 5.94 -26.94
N GLU A 453 -4.51 5.34 -27.01
CA GLU A 453 -3.40 5.82 -27.84
C GLU A 453 -2.78 4.70 -28.68
N ILE A 454 -2.81 3.46 -28.23
CA ILE A 454 -2.17 2.31 -28.86
C ILE A 454 -3.15 1.14 -29.04
N GLU A 455 -2.74 0.11 -29.80
CA GLU A 455 -3.54 -1.09 -30.09
C GLU A 455 -3.98 -1.81 -28.80
N GLU A 456 -3.10 -1.87 -27.82
CA GLU A 456 -3.32 -2.54 -26.55
C GLU A 456 -4.45 -1.91 -25.71
N ASP A 457 -4.64 -0.61 -25.81
CA ASP A 457 -5.73 0.08 -25.10
C ASP A 457 -7.10 -0.37 -25.63
N LEU A 458 -7.20 -0.58 -26.97
CA LEU A 458 -8.41 -1.12 -27.58
C LEU A 458 -8.62 -2.60 -27.24
N ILE A 459 -7.55 -3.37 -27.12
CA ILE A 459 -7.62 -4.78 -26.71
C ILE A 459 -8.12 -4.86 -25.26
N GLU A 460 -7.69 -3.96 -24.37
CA GLU A 460 -8.22 -3.84 -23.01
C GLU A 460 -9.73 -3.59 -23.02
N GLU A 461 -10.20 -2.62 -23.82
CA GLU A 461 -11.62 -2.31 -23.96
C GLU A 461 -12.44 -3.53 -24.41
N VAL A 462 -11.92 -4.29 -25.38
CA VAL A 462 -12.57 -5.53 -25.83
C VAL A 462 -12.60 -6.56 -24.71
N ALA A 463 -11.50 -6.81 -24.02
CA ALA A 463 -11.38 -7.84 -22.98
C ALA A 463 -12.32 -7.57 -21.80
N ARG A 464 -12.36 -6.32 -21.29
CA ARG A 464 -13.15 -5.95 -20.11
C ARG A 464 -14.67 -5.96 -20.40
N ILE A 465 -15.12 -5.54 -21.59
CA ILE A 465 -16.55 -5.54 -21.95
C ILE A 465 -17.00 -6.95 -22.40
N TYR A 466 -16.14 -7.73 -23.04
CA TYR A 466 -16.38 -9.14 -23.27
C TYR A 466 -16.61 -9.88 -21.96
N GLY A 467 -15.86 -9.55 -20.92
CA GLY A 467 -15.92 -10.04 -19.55
C GLY A 467 -14.80 -11.01 -19.21
N PHE A 468 -13.98 -10.65 -18.22
CA PHE A 468 -12.84 -11.46 -17.77
C PHE A 468 -13.24 -12.87 -17.31
N GLU A 469 -14.43 -13.03 -16.75
CA GLU A 469 -14.95 -14.34 -16.32
C GLU A 469 -15.18 -15.32 -17.46
N LYS A 470 -15.38 -14.83 -18.69
CA LYS A 470 -15.52 -15.64 -19.88
C LYS A 470 -14.18 -16.11 -20.47
N ILE A 471 -13.07 -15.54 -19.99
CA ILE A 471 -11.73 -15.88 -20.45
C ILE A 471 -11.25 -17.10 -19.65
N PRO A 472 -11.00 -18.27 -20.30
CA PRO A 472 -10.59 -19.46 -19.58
C PRO A 472 -9.16 -19.35 -19.06
N ALA A 473 -8.97 -19.68 -17.80
CA ALA A 473 -7.63 -19.84 -17.24
C ALA A 473 -6.97 -21.09 -17.85
N ARG A 474 -5.89 -20.90 -18.58
CA ARG A 474 -5.10 -21.96 -19.18
C ARG A 474 -3.65 -21.87 -18.70
N PRO A 475 -3.05 -22.99 -18.25
CA PRO A 475 -1.64 -22.99 -17.93
C PRO A 475 -0.81 -22.67 -19.20
N PRO A 476 0.28 -21.91 -19.06
CA PRO A 476 1.15 -21.63 -20.19
C PRO A 476 1.75 -22.94 -20.74
N VAL A 477 1.81 -23.05 -22.06
CA VAL A 477 2.49 -24.17 -22.73
C VAL A 477 3.87 -23.68 -23.14
N ALA A 478 4.90 -24.35 -22.62
CA ALA A 478 6.28 -24.08 -22.99
C ALA A 478 7.00 -25.38 -23.34
N THR A 479 7.93 -25.31 -24.27
CA THR A 479 8.84 -26.41 -24.54
C THR A 479 9.75 -26.57 -23.32
N SER A 480 9.71 -27.74 -22.69
CA SER A 480 10.59 -28.08 -21.58
C SER A 480 11.82 -28.81 -22.08
N GLU A 481 12.98 -28.23 -21.89
CA GLU A 481 14.26 -28.87 -22.16
C GLU A 481 14.85 -29.40 -20.84
N MET A 482 15.24 -30.66 -20.83
CA MET A 482 15.98 -31.21 -19.70
C MET A 482 17.39 -30.62 -19.70
N ARG A 483 17.68 -29.77 -18.72
CA ARG A 483 19.03 -29.26 -18.50
C ARG A 483 19.72 -30.11 -17.43
N ALA A 484 20.95 -30.50 -17.69
CA ALA A 484 21.78 -31.17 -16.70
C ALA A 484 21.98 -30.21 -15.51
N THR A 485 21.62 -30.66 -14.32
CA THR A 485 21.88 -29.91 -13.09
C THR A 485 23.37 -29.95 -12.80
N ASN A 486 23.98 -28.84 -12.47
CA ASN A 486 25.40 -28.79 -12.10
C ASN A 486 25.57 -29.46 -10.71
N GLU A 487 26.24 -30.63 -10.67
CA GLU A 487 26.46 -31.36 -9.44
C GLU A 487 27.42 -30.67 -8.45
N THR A 488 28.16 -29.65 -8.91
CA THR A 488 29.07 -28.86 -8.06
C THR A 488 28.36 -27.73 -7.31
N GLN A 489 27.04 -27.58 -7.49
CA GLN A 489 26.24 -26.59 -6.77
C GLN A 489 24.98 -27.20 -6.15
N ARG A 490 24.68 -26.77 -4.94
CA ARG A 490 23.40 -27.01 -4.27
C ARG A 490 22.45 -25.84 -4.52
N SER A 491 21.17 -26.10 -4.44
CA SER A 491 20.17 -25.04 -4.48
C SER A 491 20.10 -24.31 -3.14
N ILE A 492 19.63 -23.06 -3.14
CA ILE A 492 19.31 -22.35 -1.90
C ILE A 492 18.20 -23.06 -1.10
N HIS A 493 17.32 -23.81 -1.77
CA HIS A 493 16.29 -24.61 -1.12
C HIS A 493 16.87 -25.75 -0.28
N ASP A 494 17.95 -26.39 -0.73
CA ASP A 494 18.63 -27.41 0.05
C ASP A 494 19.22 -26.82 1.33
N ILE A 495 19.77 -25.61 1.27
CA ILE A 495 20.28 -24.89 2.44
C ILE A 495 19.14 -24.56 3.42
N ARG A 496 18.02 -24.05 2.92
CA ARG A 496 16.83 -23.76 3.73
C ARG A 496 16.30 -25.02 4.44
N HIS A 497 16.16 -26.14 3.71
CA HIS A 497 15.73 -27.40 4.29
C HIS A 497 16.72 -27.95 5.33
N ALA A 498 18.02 -27.78 5.10
CA ALA A 498 19.03 -28.21 6.07
C ALA A 498 18.99 -27.41 7.38
N LEU A 499 18.71 -26.07 7.29
CA LEU A 499 18.48 -25.22 8.46
C LEU A 499 17.17 -25.57 9.16
N ALA A 500 16.09 -25.76 8.42
CA ALA A 500 14.80 -26.17 8.97
C ALA A 500 14.88 -27.52 9.70
N ALA A 501 15.62 -28.49 9.15
CA ALA A 501 15.89 -29.77 9.79
C ALA A 501 16.74 -29.67 11.08
N ARG A 502 17.28 -28.47 11.39
CA ARG A 502 18.03 -28.13 12.61
C ARG A 502 17.26 -27.16 13.50
N ASP A 503 15.93 -27.14 13.36
CA ASP A 503 14.97 -26.32 14.11
C ASP A 503 15.06 -24.80 13.86
N TYR A 504 15.68 -24.35 12.77
CA TYR A 504 15.66 -22.92 12.43
C TYR A 504 14.43 -22.58 11.60
N ALA A 505 13.68 -21.58 12.04
CA ALA A 505 12.58 -20.99 11.27
C ALA A 505 13.10 -19.88 10.34
N GLU A 506 12.67 -19.90 9.07
CA GLU A 506 13.03 -18.83 8.13
C GLU A 506 12.29 -17.54 8.46
N THR A 507 12.99 -16.42 8.41
CA THR A 507 12.43 -15.07 8.55
C THR A 507 12.71 -14.25 7.31
N VAL A 508 11.79 -13.33 6.99
CA VAL A 508 11.94 -12.36 5.90
C VAL A 508 11.86 -10.98 6.54
N ASN A 509 12.94 -10.21 6.44
CA ASN A 509 13.04 -8.90 7.04
C ASN A 509 13.25 -7.82 5.97
N PHE A 510 12.97 -6.56 6.32
CA PHE A 510 13.27 -5.43 5.45
C PHE A 510 14.78 -5.31 5.19
N SER A 511 15.13 -4.95 3.96
CA SER A 511 16.51 -4.58 3.61
C SER A 511 16.89 -3.19 4.11
N PHE A 512 15.92 -2.44 4.59
CA PHE A 512 16.08 -1.11 5.17
C PHE A 512 16.14 -1.21 6.70
N VAL A 513 17.11 -0.56 7.30
CA VAL A 513 17.36 -0.64 8.74
C VAL A 513 17.66 0.73 9.32
N ASP A 514 17.76 0.80 10.64
CA ASP A 514 18.22 1.98 11.35
C ASP A 514 19.72 2.19 11.13
N ALA A 515 20.13 3.44 10.93
CA ALA A 515 21.55 3.78 10.78
C ALA A 515 22.38 3.39 12.01
N GLU A 516 21.78 3.40 13.20
CA GLU A 516 22.43 2.96 14.44
C GLU A 516 22.77 1.47 14.42
N TRP A 517 21.94 0.64 13.75
CA TRP A 517 22.23 -0.78 13.58
C TRP A 517 23.45 -1.05 12.70
N GLU A 518 23.65 -0.24 11.67
CA GLU A 518 24.83 -0.35 10.81
C GLU A 518 26.11 -0.05 11.59
N HIS A 519 26.10 0.98 12.42
CA HIS A 519 27.20 1.27 13.35
C HIS A 519 27.42 0.11 14.33
N ASP A 520 26.37 -0.38 14.99
CA ASP A 520 26.47 -1.37 16.06
C ASP A 520 26.88 -2.76 15.57
N PHE A 521 26.26 -3.22 14.49
CA PHE A 521 26.42 -4.62 14.02
C PHE A 521 27.45 -4.77 12.90
N ALA A 522 27.70 -3.73 12.13
CA ALA A 522 28.66 -3.77 11.02
C ALA A 522 29.90 -2.89 11.25
N GLY A 523 29.88 -1.97 12.22
CA GLY A 523 30.90 -0.92 12.36
C GLY A 523 30.91 0.05 11.18
N ASN A 524 29.75 0.22 10.52
CA ASN A 524 29.62 1.02 9.32
C ASN A 524 29.02 2.40 9.65
N ASP A 525 29.84 3.43 9.64
CA ASP A 525 29.41 4.82 9.91
C ASP A 525 28.92 5.56 8.66
N ASN A 526 29.07 4.96 7.48
CA ASN A 526 28.66 5.56 6.21
C ASN A 526 27.79 4.60 5.36
N PRO A 527 26.62 4.18 5.88
CA PRO A 527 25.71 3.31 5.15
C PRO A 527 25.04 4.02 3.97
N ILE A 528 24.57 3.26 3.00
CA ILE A 528 23.78 3.74 1.87
C ILE A 528 22.44 4.28 2.39
N ARG A 529 22.20 5.59 2.21
CA ARG A 529 20.98 6.27 2.69
C ARG A 529 19.88 6.29 1.64
N LEU A 530 18.64 6.10 2.08
CA LEU A 530 17.45 6.27 1.24
C LEU A 530 17.09 7.76 1.14
N LEU A 531 16.63 8.18 -0.05
CA LEU A 531 16.18 9.57 -0.27
C LEU A 531 14.84 9.86 0.42
N ASN A 532 13.94 8.88 0.43
CA ASN A 532 12.58 8.99 0.97
C ASN A 532 12.20 7.73 1.77
N PRO A 533 12.78 7.53 2.96
CA PRO A 533 12.50 6.35 3.77
C PRO A 533 11.02 6.32 4.22
N ILE A 534 10.45 5.12 4.30
CA ILE A 534 9.07 4.89 4.78
C ILE A 534 8.92 5.37 6.23
N ALA A 535 9.98 5.19 7.03
CA ALA A 535 10.05 5.62 8.42
C ALA A 535 11.51 5.92 8.80
N SER A 536 11.73 6.76 9.80
CA SER A 536 13.08 7.21 10.22
C SER A 536 13.99 6.04 10.62
N GLN A 537 13.44 4.98 11.23
CA GLN A 537 14.16 3.77 11.62
C GLN A 537 14.42 2.81 10.44
N LEU A 538 13.99 3.13 9.23
CA LEU A 538 14.22 2.36 8.00
C LEU A 538 14.93 3.22 6.95
N SER A 539 15.98 3.94 7.39
CA SER A 539 16.58 5.03 6.63
C SER A 539 17.82 4.64 5.81
N VAL A 540 18.38 3.46 6.05
CA VAL A 540 19.61 3.02 5.37
C VAL A 540 19.49 1.57 4.90
N MET A 541 20.30 1.19 3.91
CA MET A 541 20.43 -0.17 3.43
C MET A 541 21.33 -0.97 4.37
N ARG A 542 20.92 -2.19 4.73
CA ARG A 542 21.70 -3.08 5.62
C ARG A 542 22.95 -3.63 4.95
N THR A 543 24.06 -3.71 5.67
CA THR A 543 25.30 -4.38 5.25
C THR A 543 25.52 -5.74 5.94
N THR A 544 24.68 -6.08 6.94
CA THR A 544 24.68 -7.37 7.65
C THR A 544 23.25 -7.79 7.98
N LEU A 545 23.01 -9.08 8.18
CA LEU A 545 21.74 -9.65 8.61
C LEU A 545 21.60 -9.66 10.14
N PHE A 546 22.64 -9.40 10.89
CA PHE A 546 22.66 -9.52 12.35
C PHE A 546 21.64 -8.60 13.03
N GLY A 547 21.52 -7.35 12.62
CA GLY A 547 20.56 -6.40 13.18
C GLY A 547 19.11 -6.88 13.00
N SER A 548 18.78 -7.36 11.81
CA SER A 548 17.45 -7.92 11.51
C SER A 548 17.13 -9.15 12.37
N LEU A 549 18.08 -10.08 12.53
CA LEU A 549 17.91 -11.28 13.36
C LEU A 549 17.75 -10.93 14.85
N ILE A 550 18.49 -9.94 15.36
CA ILE A 550 18.32 -9.43 16.74
C ILE A 550 16.94 -8.81 16.94
N SER A 551 16.41 -8.09 15.95
CA SER A 551 15.06 -7.55 16.01
C SER A 551 14.01 -8.67 16.11
N VAL A 552 14.16 -9.71 15.31
CA VAL A 552 13.29 -10.91 15.37
C VAL A 552 13.38 -11.58 16.74
N LEU A 553 14.58 -11.73 17.30
CA LEU A 553 14.77 -12.26 18.64
C LEU A 553 14.02 -11.44 19.67
N ARG A 554 14.21 -10.12 19.71
CA ARG A 554 13.52 -9.22 20.66
C ARG A 554 11.99 -9.31 20.52
N HIS A 555 11.49 -9.37 19.29
CA HIS A 555 10.07 -9.54 19.03
C HIS A 555 9.50 -10.81 19.66
N ASN A 556 10.24 -11.93 19.57
CA ASN A 556 9.82 -13.21 20.14
C ASN A 556 9.96 -13.23 21.68
N LEU A 557 11.05 -12.66 22.23
CA LEU A 557 11.23 -12.54 23.67
C LEU A 557 10.12 -11.71 24.33
N ASN A 558 9.67 -10.63 23.69
CA ASN A 558 8.54 -9.83 24.16
C ASN A 558 7.22 -10.62 24.18
N ARG A 559 7.16 -11.74 23.45
CA ARG A 559 6.04 -12.70 23.45
C ARG A 559 6.31 -13.93 24.33
N ARG A 560 7.35 -13.86 25.16
CA ARG A 560 7.73 -14.91 26.13
C ARG A 560 8.20 -16.21 25.47
N ALA A 561 8.82 -16.13 24.28
CA ALA A 561 9.50 -17.29 23.72
C ALA A 561 10.81 -17.54 24.49
N ASP A 562 10.98 -18.74 25.04
CA ASP A 562 12.17 -19.12 25.79
C ASP A 562 13.31 -19.62 24.90
N ARG A 563 12.99 -20.15 23.72
CA ARG A 563 13.91 -20.67 22.72
C ARG A 563 13.61 -20.07 21.36
N VAL A 564 14.62 -19.54 20.70
CA VAL A 564 14.49 -18.92 19.37
C VAL A 564 15.64 -19.43 18.50
N ARG A 565 15.30 -20.07 17.37
CA ARG A 565 16.23 -20.42 16.30
C ARG A 565 15.66 -19.89 14.99
N VAL A 566 16.30 -18.90 14.40
CA VAL A 566 15.84 -18.22 13.20
C VAL A 566 16.97 -18.02 12.22
N PHE A 567 16.64 -18.00 10.94
CA PHE A 567 17.59 -17.68 9.88
C PHE A 567 16.95 -16.82 8.79
N GLU A 568 17.78 -16.14 8.04
CA GLU A 568 17.39 -15.38 6.84
C GLU A 568 18.39 -15.66 5.72
N ALA A 569 17.87 -15.88 4.50
CA ALA A 569 18.64 -15.87 3.27
C ALA A 569 18.31 -14.57 2.52
N GLY A 570 19.17 -13.56 2.66
CA GLY A 570 18.89 -12.20 2.20
C GLY A 570 20.06 -11.52 1.51
N ARG A 571 19.78 -10.40 0.82
CA ARG A 571 20.82 -9.53 0.29
C ARG A 571 21.31 -8.55 1.34
N VAL A 572 22.59 -8.20 1.25
CA VAL A 572 23.21 -7.07 1.92
C VAL A 572 23.73 -6.11 0.86
N PHE A 573 23.97 -4.87 1.21
CA PHE A 573 24.27 -3.78 0.26
C PHE A 573 25.56 -3.08 0.68
N LEU A 574 26.58 -3.26 -0.13
CA LEU A 574 27.93 -2.76 0.17
C LEU A 574 28.32 -1.68 -0.85
N THR A 575 28.95 -0.61 -0.40
CA THR A 575 29.63 0.33 -1.29
C THR A 575 30.86 -0.36 -1.87
N ASP A 576 30.91 -0.46 -3.18
CA ASP A 576 32.00 -1.10 -3.92
C ASP A 576 32.31 -0.30 -5.19
N PRO A 577 33.34 0.54 -5.15
CA PRO A 577 33.72 1.37 -6.31
C PRO A 577 34.12 0.58 -7.55
N SER A 578 34.39 -0.73 -7.41
CA SER A 578 34.74 -1.61 -8.54
C SER A 578 33.52 -2.19 -9.25
N ALA A 579 32.34 -2.12 -8.63
CA ALA A 579 31.11 -2.65 -9.20
C ALA A 579 30.64 -1.80 -10.41
N LYS A 580 30.42 -2.47 -11.53
CA LYS A 580 29.97 -1.84 -12.79
C LYS A 580 28.46 -1.97 -12.94
N ALA A 581 27.84 -1.00 -13.62
CA ALA A 581 26.45 -1.08 -14.00
C ALA A 581 26.20 -2.30 -14.95
N GLY A 582 25.07 -3.00 -14.73
CA GLY A 582 24.64 -4.15 -15.51
C GLY A 582 23.14 -4.36 -15.35
N GLU A 583 22.60 -5.39 -15.98
CA GLU A 583 21.16 -5.70 -15.94
C GLU A 583 20.62 -5.87 -14.50
N LEU A 584 21.44 -6.45 -13.58
CA LEU A 584 21.06 -6.71 -12.19
C LEU A 584 22.01 -6.04 -11.18
N THR A 585 22.88 -5.14 -11.65
CA THR A 585 23.89 -4.47 -10.81
C THR A 585 23.84 -2.96 -10.99
N VAL A 586 24.08 -2.25 -9.90
CA VAL A 586 24.18 -0.79 -9.87
C VAL A 586 25.63 -0.40 -9.71
N GLU A 587 26.10 0.59 -10.49
CA GLU A 587 27.47 1.08 -10.41
C GLU A 587 27.80 1.59 -9.01
N GLY A 588 28.96 1.19 -8.49
CA GLY A 588 29.44 1.57 -7.18
C GLY A 588 28.83 0.77 -6.00
N TYR A 589 27.98 -0.23 -6.28
CA TYR A 589 27.31 -1.01 -5.23
C TYR A 589 27.33 -2.51 -5.51
N SER A 590 27.74 -3.29 -4.50
CA SER A 590 27.68 -4.74 -4.49
C SER A 590 26.51 -5.22 -3.64
N GLN A 591 25.79 -6.25 -4.12
CA GLN A 591 24.59 -6.78 -3.46
C GLN A 591 24.69 -8.31 -3.25
N PRO A 592 25.68 -8.79 -2.49
CA PRO A 592 25.84 -10.21 -2.27
C PRO A 592 24.68 -10.79 -1.46
N LYS A 593 24.38 -12.06 -1.73
CA LYS A 593 23.44 -12.82 -0.91
C LYS A 593 24.19 -13.48 0.25
N ARG A 594 23.62 -13.42 1.43
CA ARG A 594 24.12 -14.06 2.63
C ARG A 594 23.04 -14.91 3.29
N VAL A 595 23.50 -15.90 4.05
CA VAL A 595 22.66 -16.64 5.00
C VAL A 595 23.13 -16.27 6.39
N GLY A 596 22.23 -15.67 7.17
CA GLY A 596 22.45 -15.41 8.59
C GLY A 596 21.54 -16.29 9.43
N ALA A 597 22.03 -16.75 10.57
CA ALA A 597 21.23 -17.47 11.54
C ALA A 597 21.55 -17.06 12.99
N LEU A 598 20.58 -17.26 13.86
CA LEU A 598 20.65 -16.92 15.28
C LEU A 598 20.01 -18.04 16.09
N ALA A 599 20.70 -18.48 17.15
CA ALA A 599 20.19 -19.40 18.15
C ALA A 599 20.24 -18.79 19.55
N TYR A 600 19.14 -18.90 20.29
CA TYR A 600 18.98 -18.34 21.63
C TYR A 600 18.21 -19.29 22.53
N GLY A 601 18.52 -19.29 23.84
CA GLY A 601 17.84 -20.08 24.85
C GLY A 601 18.39 -21.51 25.00
N PRO A 602 17.57 -22.48 25.36
CA PRO A 602 17.99 -23.87 25.50
C PRO A 602 18.50 -24.45 24.20
N ALA A 603 19.56 -25.31 24.29
CA ALA A 603 20.13 -26.00 23.13
C ALA A 603 19.11 -26.92 22.45
N LEU A 604 18.30 -27.60 23.25
CA LEU A 604 17.19 -28.48 22.84
C LEU A 604 15.93 -28.08 23.60
N ASP A 605 14.76 -28.41 23.06
CA ASP A 605 13.51 -28.28 23.78
C ASP A 605 13.53 -29.11 25.07
N GLU A 606 12.84 -28.64 26.09
CA GLU A 606 12.73 -29.32 27.36
C GLU A 606 12.16 -30.71 27.16
N GLN A 607 12.91 -31.72 27.62
CA GLN A 607 12.54 -33.14 27.49
C GLN A 607 13.15 -33.98 28.61
N TRP A 608 12.49 -35.10 28.96
CA TRP A 608 13.04 -36.02 29.92
C TRP A 608 14.31 -36.72 29.37
N GLY A 609 15.27 -37.05 30.22
CA GLY A 609 16.50 -37.80 29.88
C GLY A 609 17.62 -36.94 29.28
N VAL A 610 17.39 -35.65 29.02
CA VAL A 610 18.42 -34.71 28.59
C VAL A 610 18.45 -33.50 29.52
N ALA A 611 19.63 -33.19 30.05
CA ALA A 611 19.78 -31.99 30.89
C ALA A 611 19.63 -30.72 30.07
N THR A 612 18.84 -29.79 30.59
CA THR A 612 18.67 -28.45 29.97
C THR A 612 19.96 -27.66 30.10
N ARG A 613 20.52 -27.21 29.01
CA ARG A 613 21.64 -26.27 28.93
C ARG A 613 21.39 -25.19 27.91
N ALA A 614 22.01 -24.05 28.08
CA ALA A 614 21.96 -22.98 27.07
C ALA A 614 22.69 -23.41 25.80
N VAL A 615 22.23 -22.88 24.64
CA VAL A 615 22.95 -23.00 23.36
C VAL A 615 24.30 -22.29 23.47
N ASP A 616 25.35 -22.90 22.92
CA ASP A 616 26.69 -22.31 22.91
C ASP A 616 27.29 -22.24 21.51
N PHE A 617 28.50 -21.67 21.43
CA PHE A 617 29.25 -21.50 20.19
C PHE A 617 29.39 -22.81 19.39
N PHE A 618 29.63 -23.94 20.07
CA PHE A 618 29.90 -25.24 19.42
C PHE A 618 28.62 -25.86 18.85
N ASP A 619 27.45 -25.60 19.42
CA ASP A 619 26.16 -26.03 18.85
C ASP A 619 25.96 -25.42 17.48
N VAL A 620 26.07 -24.07 17.38
CA VAL A 620 25.86 -23.33 16.13
C VAL A 620 27.00 -23.60 15.13
N LYS A 621 28.24 -23.81 15.63
CA LYS A 621 29.35 -24.27 14.80
C LYS A 621 29.07 -25.65 14.17
N GLY A 622 28.53 -26.60 14.93
CA GLY A 622 28.13 -27.92 14.42
C GLY A 622 27.00 -27.83 13.38
N ASP A 623 26.03 -26.92 13.57
CA ASP A 623 25.00 -26.66 12.57
C ASP A 623 25.61 -26.11 11.27
N LEU A 624 26.53 -25.14 11.38
CA LEU A 624 27.21 -24.57 10.23
C LEU A 624 28.13 -25.56 9.50
N GLU A 625 28.89 -26.40 10.26
CA GLU A 625 29.73 -27.48 9.68
C GLU A 625 28.88 -28.48 8.87
N ALA A 626 27.69 -28.80 9.36
CA ALA A 626 26.77 -29.66 8.63
C ALA A 626 26.16 -28.98 7.36
N LEU A 627 25.96 -27.66 7.37
CA LEU A 627 25.56 -26.93 6.17
C LEU A 627 26.69 -26.93 5.13
N LEU A 628 27.94 -26.84 5.56
CA LEU A 628 29.11 -26.78 4.68
C LEU A 628 29.52 -28.12 4.13
N ALA A 629 29.19 -29.23 4.82
CA ALA A 629 29.61 -30.59 4.42
C ALA A 629 29.34 -30.88 2.93
N PRO A 630 30.30 -31.50 2.19
CA PRO A 630 31.57 -32.08 2.64
C PRO A 630 32.74 -31.09 2.77
N ALA A 631 32.56 -29.80 2.48
CA ALA A 631 33.64 -28.82 2.66
C ALA A 631 33.97 -28.65 4.15
N VAL A 632 35.24 -28.46 4.44
CA VAL A 632 35.76 -28.28 5.80
C VAL A 632 36.12 -26.81 5.98
N ALA A 633 35.37 -26.14 6.84
CA ALA A 633 35.68 -24.74 7.19
C ALA A 633 36.74 -24.66 8.28
N ARG A 634 37.53 -23.62 8.22
CA ARG A 634 38.45 -23.19 9.25
C ARG A 634 37.87 -22.06 10.04
N PHE A 635 37.91 -22.11 11.37
CA PHE A 635 37.41 -21.08 12.27
C PHE A 635 38.60 -20.35 12.89
N VAL A 636 38.87 -19.15 12.43
CA VAL A 636 40.04 -18.36 12.82
C VAL A 636 39.59 -17.28 13.80
N LYS A 637 40.27 -17.23 14.97
CA LYS A 637 40.00 -16.18 15.95
C LYS A 637 40.13 -14.79 15.29
N ALA A 638 39.09 -14.01 15.36
CA ALA A 638 39.07 -12.66 14.78
C ALA A 638 38.02 -11.81 15.50
N GLU A 639 38.22 -10.49 15.49
CA GLU A 639 37.31 -9.52 16.10
C GLU A 639 36.29 -9.04 15.07
N HIS A 640 35.05 -8.91 15.54
CA HIS A 640 33.94 -8.36 14.75
C HIS A 640 33.09 -7.42 15.63
N PRO A 641 32.63 -6.26 15.12
CA PRO A 641 31.91 -5.25 15.92
C PRO A 641 30.71 -5.78 16.70
N ALA A 642 29.96 -6.71 16.10
CA ALA A 642 28.77 -7.31 16.71
C ALA A 642 29.06 -8.47 17.66
N LEU A 643 30.25 -9.07 17.62
CA LEU A 643 30.51 -10.34 18.28
C LEU A 643 31.46 -10.21 19.47
N HIS A 644 31.35 -11.16 20.40
CA HIS A 644 32.15 -11.20 21.61
C HIS A 644 33.64 -11.43 21.27
N PRO A 645 34.58 -10.58 21.72
CA PRO A 645 35.99 -10.63 21.30
C PRO A 645 36.73 -11.94 21.64
N GLY A 646 36.26 -12.68 22.64
CA GLY A 646 36.82 -13.96 23.02
C GLY A 646 36.03 -15.21 22.59
N ARG A 647 34.88 -15.01 21.90
CA ARG A 647 33.96 -16.06 21.49
C ARG A 647 33.41 -15.83 20.09
N SER A 648 34.31 -15.44 19.18
CA SER A 648 34.02 -15.19 17.79
C SER A 648 35.11 -15.74 16.88
N ALA A 649 34.73 -16.07 15.66
CA ALA A 649 35.66 -16.53 14.65
C ALA A 649 35.23 -16.08 13.26
N ARG A 650 36.23 -15.81 12.41
CA ARG A 650 36.07 -15.71 10.97
C ARG A 650 36.02 -17.10 10.37
N ILE A 651 35.09 -17.32 9.46
CA ILE A 651 34.91 -18.60 8.76
C ILE A 651 35.72 -18.52 7.45
N GLU A 652 36.61 -19.50 7.25
CA GLU A 652 37.42 -19.59 6.04
C GLU A 652 37.25 -20.93 5.35
N ILE A 653 37.15 -20.93 4.03
CA ILE A 653 37.20 -22.13 3.18
C ILE A 653 38.31 -21.92 2.17
N ASP A 654 39.24 -22.86 2.09
CA ASP A 654 40.43 -22.83 1.21
C ASP A 654 41.22 -21.52 1.32
N GLY A 655 41.28 -20.95 2.53
CA GLY A 655 42.00 -19.68 2.81
C GLY A 655 41.22 -18.43 2.48
N CYS A 656 40.00 -18.50 1.92
CA CYS A 656 39.14 -17.37 1.65
C CYS A 656 38.16 -17.15 2.82
N ALA A 657 38.06 -15.92 3.30
CA ALA A 657 37.06 -15.52 4.29
C ALA A 657 35.68 -15.52 3.66
N VAL A 658 34.74 -16.27 4.23
CA VAL A 658 33.38 -16.44 3.70
C VAL A 658 32.28 -16.04 4.69
N GLY A 659 32.63 -15.70 5.94
CA GLY A 659 31.64 -15.32 6.93
C GLY A 659 32.19 -15.21 8.35
N TRP A 660 31.24 -15.09 9.30
CA TRP A 660 31.50 -14.91 10.72
C TRP A 660 30.57 -15.75 11.58
N ILE A 661 31.05 -16.18 12.75
CA ILE A 661 30.29 -16.88 13.78
C ILE A 661 30.72 -16.39 15.15
N GLY A 662 29.80 -16.25 16.10
CA GLY A 662 30.12 -15.90 17.48
C GLY A 662 28.91 -15.61 18.35
N GLU A 663 29.18 -15.43 19.65
CA GLU A 663 28.19 -14.87 20.57
C GLU A 663 28.06 -13.37 20.35
N LEU A 664 26.88 -12.82 20.61
CA LEU A 664 26.66 -11.36 20.56
C LEU A 664 27.57 -10.63 21.56
N HIS A 665 28.08 -9.49 21.15
CA HIS A 665 28.94 -8.66 22.00
C HIS A 665 28.20 -8.20 23.27
N PRO A 666 28.79 -8.28 24.47
CA PRO A 666 28.13 -7.91 25.75
C PRO A 666 27.55 -6.49 25.76
N ARG A 667 28.23 -5.51 25.12
CA ARG A 667 27.71 -4.14 25.03
C ARG A 667 26.38 -4.08 24.24
N LEU A 668 26.25 -4.89 23.19
CA LEU A 668 25.02 -4.95 22.39
C LEU A 668 23.92 -5.75 23.11
N MET A 669 24.32 -6.81 23.85
CA MET A 669 23.37 -7.51 24.70
C MET A 669 22.73 -6.55 25.70
N GLN A 670 23.51 -5.69 26.35
CA GLN A 670 22.99 -4.68 27.27
C GLN A 670 22.14 -3.60 26.55
N LYS A 671 22.65 -3.07 25.44
CA LYS A 671 21.96 -2.03 24.66
C LYS A 671 20.60 -2.46 24.16
N TYR A 672 20.50 -3.71 23.68
CA TYR A 672 19.26 -4.27 23.15
C TYR A 672 18.45 -5.05 24.21
N GLU A 673 18.81 -4.94 25.49
CA GLU A 673 18.10 -5.52 26.65
C GLU A 673 17.86 -7.02 26.53
N LEU A 674 18.86 -7.77 26.07
CA LEU A 674 18.78 -9.23 25.97
C LEU A 674 19.21 -9.90 27.27
N PRO A 675 18.42 -10.84 27.83
CA PRO A 675 18.75 -11.54 29.06
C PRO A 675 20.02 -12.39 28.94
N HIS A 676 20.27 -12.98 27.77
CA HIS A 676 21.42 -13.81 27.44
C HIS A 676 21.93 -13.49 26.05
N ALA A 677 23.20 -13.78 25.79
CA ALA A 677 23.79 -13.59 24.46
C ALA A 677 23.31 -14.70 23.50
N PRO A 678 22.72 -14.37 22.35
CA PRO A 678 22.51 -15.32 21.27
C PRO A 678 23.85 -15.69 20.62
N VAL A 679 23.88 -16.86 20.00
CA VAL A 679 24.97 -17.26 19.08
C VAL A 679 24.49 -17.11 17.66
N MET A 680 25.30 -16.47 16.84
CA MET A 680 24.93 -16.10 15.47
C MET A 680 26.03 -16.45 14.48
N PHE A 681 25.64 -16.69 13.24
CA PHE A 681 26.56 -16.67 12.10
C PHE A 681 25.98 -15.91 10.91
N GLU A 682 26.84 -15.43 10.06
CA GLU A 682 26.53 -14.90 8.74
C GLU A 682 27.58 -15.39 7.75
N ILE A 683 27.14 -15.93 6.61
CA ILE A 683 28.04 -16.51 5.61
C ILE A 683 27.56 -16.23 4.19
N ASP A 684 28.48 -16.08 3.26
CA ASP A 684 28.15 -15.88 1.86
C ASP A 684 27.43 -17.10 1.27
N THR A 685 26.30 -16.86 0.62
CA THR A 685 25.45 -17.91 0.05
C THR A 685 26.20 -18.76 -0.96
N GLU A 686 27.08 -18.17 -1.76
CA GLU A 686 27.86 -18.88 -2.77
C GLU A 686 28.77 -19.95 -2.14
N ALA A 687 29.36 -19.63 -0.98
CA ALA A 687 30.20 -20.59 -0.23
C ALA A 687 29.37 -21.79 0.28
N LEU A 688 28.11 -21.58 0.69
CA LEU A 688 27.20 -22.65 1.07
C LEU A 688 26.70 -23.47 -0.12
N MET A 689 26.53 -22.85 -1.26
CA MET A 689 26.04 -23.53 -2.48
C MET A 689 27.12 -24.34 -3.18
N ALA A 690 28.38 -23.95 -3.04
CA ALA A 690 29.50 -24.69 -3.62
C ALA A 690 29.60 -26.09 -3.03
N ARG A 691 29.78 -27.08 -3.89
CA ARG A 691 29.89 -28.53 -3.51
C ARG A 691 30.98 -29.21 -4.33
N ALA A 692 31.90 -29.87 -3.64
CA ALA A 692 32.83 -30.76 -4.29
C ALA A 692 32.08 -32.00 -4.83
N LEU A 693 32.49 -32.49 -5.98
CA LEU A 693 32.00 -33.78 -6.49
C LEU A 693 32.42 -34.90 -5.53
N PRO A 694 31.49 -35.77 -5.12
CA PRO A 694 31.86 -36.91 -4.29
C PRO A 694 32.76 -37.88 -5.06
N ALA A 695 33.92 -38.18 -4.48
CA ALA A 695 34.79 -39.24 -5.02
C ALA A 695 34.38 -40.59 -4.44
N PRO A 696 34.25 -41.63 -5.24
CA PRO A 696 33.96 -42.96 -4.74
C PRO A 696 35.15 -43.48 -3.90
N THR A 697 34.87 -44.08 -2.77
CA THR A 697 35.85 -44.74 -1.92
C THR A 697 35.46 -46.21 -1.75
N ASP A 698 36.45 -47.08 -1.78
CA ASP A 698 36.21 -48.50 -1.57
C ASP A 698 35.75 -48.75 -0.14
N VAL A 699 34.73 -49.57 0.03
CA VAL A 699 34.26 -50.01 1.36
C VAL A 699 35.04 -51.18 1.82
N SER A 700 35.81 -50.98 2.90
CA SER A 700 36.58 -52.08 3.49
C SER A 700 35.68 -53.14 4.12
N LYS A 701 36.03 -54.43 3.92
CA LYS A 701 35.41 -55.58 4.56
C LYS A 701 36.09 -55.95 5.89
N PHE A 702 37.18 -55.29 6.23
CA PHE A 702 37.99 -55.61 7.44
C PHE A 702 37.62 -54.64 8.58
N PRO A 703 37.77 -55.06 9.85
CA PRO A 703 37.42 -54.24 10.98
C PRO A 703 38.39 -53.05 11.14
N PRO A 704 37.87 -51.86 11.50
CA PRO A 704 38.74 -50.73 11.81
C PRO A 704 39.43 -50.91 13.17
N VAL A 705 40.66 -50.41 13.24
CA VAL A 705 41.43 -50.30 14.48
C VAL A 705 41.27 -48.87 15.04
N ARG A 706 41.06 -48.77 16.34
CA ARG A 706 40.97 -47.47 17.03
C ARG A 706 42.08 -47.29 18.01
N ARG A 707 42.75 -46.14 18.08
CA ARG A 707 43.77 -45.77 19.08
C ARG A 707 43.45 -44.36 19.58
N ASP A 708 43.64 -44.15 20.86
CA ASP A 708 43.50 -42.86 21.50
C ASP A 708 44.88 -42.29 21.81
N ILE A 709 45.11 -41.04 21.46
CA ILE A 709 46.34 -40.27 21.69
C ILE A 709 45.97 -39.10 22.62
N ALA A 710 46.58 -39.02 23.77
CA ALA A 710 46.49 -37.85 24.63
C ALA A 710 47.78 -37.05 24.58
N VAL A 711 47.67 -35.78 24.22
CA VAL A 711 48.79 -34.85 24.17
C VAL A 711 48.58 -33.66 25.10
N VAL A 712 49.66 -33.13 25.62
CA VAL A 712 49.71 -31.91 26.44
C VAL A 712 50.35 -30.81 25.62
N VAL A 713 49.65 -29.66 25.59
CA VAL A 713 50.14 -28.45 24.89
C VAL A 713 49.92 -27.23 25.77
N ASP A 714 50.57 -26.13 25.44
CA ASP A 714 50.30 -24.83 26.00
C ASP A 714 48.85 -24.39 25.68
N GLN A 715 48.17 -23.69 26.59
CA GLN A 715 46.80 -23.24 26.40
C GLN A 715 46.64 -22.29 25.21
N ALA A 716 47.69 -21.53 24.85
CA ALA A 716 47.70 -20.62 23.72
C ALA A 716 47.78 -21.35 22.36
N VAL A 717 48.18 -22.63 22.33
CA VAL A 717 48.22 -23.42 21.08
C VAL A 717 46.80 -23.70 20.63
N GLU A 718 46.41 -23.24 19.45
CA GLU A 718 45.13 -23.54 18.87
C GLU A 718 45.05 -25.03 18.47
N VAL A 719 43.91 -25.67 18.69
CA VAL A 719 43.65 -27.05 18.28
C VAL A 719 43.83 -27.24 16.78
N GLN A 720 43.50 -26.19 15.99
CA GLN A 720 43.68 -26.22 14.54
C GLN A 720 45.14 -26.41 14.13
N ALA A 721 46.10 -25.82 14.85
CA ALA A 721 47.50 -26.03 14.56
C ALA A 721 47.94 -27.48 14.67
N LEU A 722 47.34 -28.22 15.64
CA LEU A 722 47.55 -29.68 15.76
C LEU A 722 46.94 -30.45 14.58
N PHE A 723 45.69 -30.11 14.21
CA PHE A 723 45.04 -30.69 13.03
C PHE A 723 45.81 -30.39 11.73
N ASP A 724 46.37 -29.21 11.57
CA ASP A 724 47.19 -28.84 10.41
C ASP A 724 48.47 -29.72 10.33
N GLU A 725 49.11 -29.96 11.46
CA GLU A 725 50.27 -30.86 11.48
C GLU A 725 49.87 -32.32 11.25
N MET A 726 48.75 -32.79 11.84
CA MET A 726 48.22 -34.11 11.56
C MET A 726 47.84 -34.29 10.11
N LYS A 727 47.24 -33.28 9.47
CA LYS A 727 46.90 -33.30 8.03
C LYS A 727 48.17 -33.48 7.17
N LYS A 728 49.29 -32.85 7.55
CA LYS A 728 50.56 -33.08 6.86
C LYS A 728 51.07 -34.51 7.06
N ALA A 729 50.89 -35.11 8.28
CA ALA A 729 51.21 -36.51 8.51
C ALA A 729 50.34 -37.47 7.67
N LEU A 730 49.05 -37.17 7.47
CA LEU A 730 48.13 -37.96 6.64
C LEU A 730 48.56 -38.06 5.16
N ALA A 731 49.40 -37.15 4.70
CA ALA A 731 50.02 -37.22 3.37
C ALA A 731 51.24 -38.13 3.29
N GLU A 732 51.74 -38.65 4.44
CA GLU A 732 52.85 -39.55 4.50
C GLU A 732 52.40 -41.04 4.38
N ASP A 733 53.16 -41.88 3.76
CA ASP A 733 52.80 -43.29 3.54
C ASP A 733 52.51 -44.09 4.84
N ALA A 734 53.20 -43.74 5.92
CA ALA A 734 52.93 -44.30 7.24
C ALA A 734 51.49 -44.11 7.75
N CYS A 735 50.85 -43.03 7.36
CA CYS A 735 49.50 -42.68 7.79
C CYS A 735 48.41 -42.98 6.73
N ARG A 736 48.71 -43.66 5.61
CA ARG A 736 47.80 -43.95 4.50
C ARG A 736 46.53 -44.68 4.90
N PHE A 737 46.54 -45.40 6.01
CA PHE A 737 45.40 -46.16 6.54
C PHE A 737 44.55 -45.37 7.53
N VAL A 738 44.96 -44.17 7.91
CA VAL A 738 44.20 -43.33 8.82
C VAL A 738 42.97 -42.79 8.10
N GLN A 739 41.78 -43.19 8.53
CA GLN A 739 40.49 -42.76 7.97
C GLN A 739 39.96 -41.54 8.64
N LYS A 740 40.17 -41.41 9.96
CA LYS A 740 39.55 -40.32 10.75
C LYS A 740 40.35 -40.02 12.00
N VAL A 741 40.50 -38.74 12.34
CA VAL A 741 40.98 -38.25 13.61
C VAL A 741 39.96 -37.35 14.23
N VAL A 742 39.58 -37.56 15.46
CA VAL A 742 38.56 -36.79 16.19
C VAL A 742 39.10 -36.39 17.54
N LEU A 743 39.04 -35.08 17.84
CA LEU A 743 39.19 -34.59 19.22
C LEU A 743 37.94 -34.98 19.99
N PHE A 744 38.06 -35.77 21.07
CA PHE A 744 36.90 -36.18 21.83
C PHE A 744 36.93 -35.76 23.31
N ASP A 745 38.08 -35.23 23.80
CA ASP A 745 38.20 -34.76 25.17
C ASP A 745 39.25 -33.63 25.27
N GLU A 746 38.93 -32.64 26.10
CA GLU A 746 39.83 -31.56 26.52
C GLU A 746 39.84 -31.46 28.03
N PHE A 747 41.00 -31.53 28.65
CA PHE A 747 41.16 -31.35 30.08
C PHE A 747 42.05 -30.14 30.37
N ARG A 748 41.60 -29.28 31.25
CA ARG A 748 42.34 -28.15 31.83
C ARG A 748 42.42 -28.30 33.33
N ALA A 749 43.60 -28.16 33.90
CA ALA A 749 43.75 -28.23 35.35
C ALA A 749 43.08 -27.03 36.05
N LYS A 750 42.22 -27.30 37.03
CA LYS A 750 41.60 -26.24 37.87
C LYS A 750 42.54 -25.65 38.92
N SER A 751 43.68 -26.28 39.20
CA SER A 751 44.74 -25.86 40.14
C SER A 751 46.07 -26.50 39.75
N ASN A 752 47.18 -25.87 40.17
CA ASN A 752 48.58 -26.31 39.84
C ASN A 752 48.96 -27.73 40.21
N THR A 753 48.06 -28.52 40.82
CA THR A 753 48.36 -29.85 41.36
C THR A 753 47.45 -30.96 40.89
N SER A 754 46.43 -30.68 40.05
CA SER A 754 45.54 -31.77 39.59
C SER A 754 45.94 -32.29 38.20
N GLY A 755 46.35 -33.55 38.17
CA GLY A 755 46.53 -34.31 36.93
C GLY A 755 47.88 -34.15 36.21
N GLY A 756 48.93 -33.61 36.86
CA GLY A 756 50.26 -33.53 36.24
C GLY A 756 50.43 -32.51 35.12
N LEU A 757 49.49 -31.54 35.03
CA LEU A 757 49.52 -30.44 34.10
C LEU A 757 49.91 -29.12 34.76
N ALA A 758 50.73 -28.30 34.12
CA ALA A 758 51.01 -26.94 34.55
C ALA A 758 49.80 -26.03 34.28
N ALA A 759 49.66 -24.93 35.03
CA ALA A 759 48.53 -24.05 34.92
C ALA A 759 48.34 -23.41 33.51
N HIS A 760 49.40 -23.34 32.72
CA HIS A 760 49.38 -22.85 31.37
C HIS A 760 49.19 -23.93 30.29
N GLU A 761 48.99 -25.22 30.71
CA GLU A 761 48.84 -26.37 29.83
C GLU A 761 47.39 -26.85 29.77
N LYS A 762 47.05 -27.47 28.64
CA LYS A 762 45.84 -28.27 28.43
C LYS A 762 46.17 -29.62 27.84
N SER A 763 45.39 -30.63 28.19
CA SER A 763 45.50 -31.97 27.62
C SER A 763 44.38 -32.16 26.59
N LEU A 764 44.72 -32.64 25.41
CA LEU A 764 43.81 -32.92 24.30
C LEU A 764 43.87 -34.39 23.95
N ALA A 765 42.71 -35.06 23.88
CA ALA A 765 42.62 -36.46 23.55
C ALA A 765 41.99 -36.67 22.16
N PHE A 766 42.74 -37.28 21.28
CA PHE A 766 42.35 -37.59 19.90
C PHE A 766 42.11 -39.08 19.70
N ARG A 767 41.02 -39.45 19.06
CA ARG A 767 40.74 -40.80 18.58
C ARG A 767 41.11 -40.93 17.12
N VAL A 768 42.02 -41.84 16.83
CA VAL A 768 42.44 -42.16 15.46
C VAL A 768 41.79 -43.48 15.05
N THR A 769 41.11 -43.48 13.93
CA THR A 769 40.53 -44.68 13.32
C THR A 769 41.34 -45.03 12.08
N LEU A 770 41.85 -46.23 12.02
CA LEU A 770 42.65 -46.76 10.92
C LEU A 770 41.93 -47.96 10.30
N GLN A 771 42.02 -48.12 9.01
CA GLN A 771 41.40 -49.25 8.29
C GLN A 771 42.08 -49.41 6.93
N ASP A 772 42.35 -50.67 6.59
CA ASP A 772 42.81 -51.05 5.25
C ASP A 772 41.66 -51.69 4.44
N ALA A 773 41.60 -51.45 3.15
CA ALA A 773 40.65 -52.07 2.25
C ALA A 773 41.10 -53.49 1.81
N ALA A 774 42.37 -53.78 1.91
CA ALA A 774 42.98 -55.04 1.42
C ALA A 774 43.22 -56.15 2.49
N GLY A 775 43.24 -55.74 3.80
CA GLY A 775 43.54 -56.68 4.85
C GLY A 775 43.34 -56.12 6.25
N THR A 776 43.52 -56.99 7.25
CA THR A 776 43.56 -56.62 8.68
C THR A 776 44.91 -55.95 8.98
N LEU A 777 44.89 -54.79 9.61
CA LEU A 777 46.08 -54.03 9.98
C LEU A 777 46.87 -54.80 11.10
N GLN A 778 48.17 -54.83 10.93
CA GLN A 778 49.10 -55.33 11.95
C GLN A 778 49.44 -54.24 12.95
N ASP A 779 49.76 -54.59 14.19
CA ASP A 779 50.04 -53.64 15.28
C ASP A 779 51.21 -52.70 14.94
N GLU A 780 52.29 -53.23 14.29
CA GLU A 780 53.47 -52.46 13.90
C GLU A 780 53.10 -51.31 12.94
N VAL A 781 52.15 -51.50 12.00
CA VAL A 781 51.71 -50.51 11.05
C VAL A 781 50.86 -49.43 11.76
N VAL A 782 50.03 -49.86 12.69
CA VAL A 782 49.18 -48.95 13.51
C VAL A 782 50.08 -48.08 14.37
N ASP A 783 51.06 -48.67 15.08
CA ASP A 783 51.98 -47.98 16.00
C ASP A 783 52.86 -46.97 15.24
N GLN A 784 53.33 -47.33 14.04
CA GLN A 784 54.08 -46.41 13.18
C GLN A 784 53.23 -45.18 12.77
N ALA A 785 51.98 -45.36 12.37
CA ALA A 785 51.07 -44.26 12.05
C ALA A 785 50.83 -43.34 13.25
N ILE A 786 50.59 -43.93 14.45
CA ILE A 786 50.43 -43.17 15.69
C ILE A 786 51.69 -42.38 16.04
N HIS A 787 52.85 -43.00 15.92
CA HIS A 787 54.15 -42.35 16.16
C HIS A 787 54.33 -41.15 15.23
N THR A 788 54.09 -41.29 13.92
CA THR A 788 54.19 -40.21 12.93
C THR A 788 53.25 -39.05 13.26
N LEU A 789 52.00 -39.35 13.67
CA LEU A 789 51.04 -38.30 14.10
C LEU A 789 51.58 -37.54 15.34
N VAL A 790 52.09 -38.25 16.34
CA VAL A 790 52.64 -37.64 17.56
C VAL A 790 53.88 -36.80 17.25
N GLU A 791 54.81 -37.31 16.43
CA GLU A 791 56.02 -36.53 16.01
C GLU A 791 55.63 -35.23 15.26
N ARG A 792 54.61 -35.29 14.43
CA ARG A 792 54.14 -34.08 13.74
C ARG A 792 53.52 -33.09 14.73
N MET A 793 52.68 -33.55 15.65
CA MET A 793 52.11 -32.68 16.70
C MET A 793 53.19 -32.06 17.62
N ALA A 794 54.27 -32.79 17.85
CA ALA A 794 55.39 -32.27 18.65
C ALA A 794 56.04 -31.02 18.06
N ARG A 795 55.95 -30.77 16.72
CA ARG A 795 56.47 -29.56 16.07
C ARG A 795 55.75 -28.29 16.50
N VAL A 796 54.56 -28.38 17.01
CA VAL A 796 53.79 -27.27 17.59
C VAL A 796 53.77 -27.29 19.10
N GLY A 797 54.71 -28.00 19.71
CA GLY A 797 54.92 -28.04 21.16
C GLY A 797 54.09 -29.08 21.89
N ALA A 798 53.43 -30.00 21.18
CA ALA A 798 52.69 -31.09 21.83
C ALA A 798 53.64 -32.16 22.37
N ARG A 799 53.40 -32.64 23.59
CA ARG A 799 54.05 -33.83 24.19
C ARG A 799 53.03 -34.90 24.54
N LEU A 800 53.40 -36.13 24.38
CA LEU A 800 52.50 -37.21 24.77
C LEU A 800 52.24 -37.12 26.27
N ARG A 801 51.01 -37.34 26.68
CA ARG A 801 50.63 -37.44 28.09
C ARG A 801 50.98 -38.85 28.56
N GLY A 802 51.98 -38.94 29.47
CA GLY A 802 52.40 -40.19 30.05
C GLY A 802 51.39 -40.83 31.03
#